data_3e1581ee7fbfe8423946bf2332eb60ef
#
_entry.id   3e1581ee7fbfe8423946bf2332eb60ef
#
_cell.length_a   1.000
_cell.length_b   1.000
_cell.length_c   1.000
_cell.angle_alpha   90.00
_cell.angle_beta   90.00
_cell.angle_gamma   90.00
#
_symmetry.space_group_name_H-M   'P 1'
#
loop_
_entity.id
_entity.type
_entity.pdbx_description
1 polymer ?
#
loop_
_entity_poly.entity_id
_entity_poly.type
_entity_poly.pdbx_seq_one_letter_code
_entity_poly.pdbx_strand_id
1 'polypeptide(L)'
;MKYPISTTSIPFNKRKEINQKILHIIATNQNMGIQPADVFQAYTGDGGLHGLQRADYRNYHEYSEAKKEVELGQVFTPPSICQFLVETLKPGAHDLIADLTAGMGNFINFLPVESNAYMNELDIKAYKVAKYLYPDAHIQCGDIRAYESPVKFDFIFGNPPFNLKWVYQKEEILSQLFYCIKAADLLHPAGFLGLIMPNSFLQDEFMDKSMIQAMNERFSFVCQMKLPSNAFQMYGVENFQTKVMIFQKRSEYIPFVPYSLSNVESFTFNVQGAEEIHERYIAPLLKVKEELKHKIFFERLHENKEEEEFSFHVKKTLFDIKQNPKLTHLYAKAVEFVNQYYTQEKPTEMNWEEWESKRITKRKVLSYLKRLVSRQHIVERDEIRLVKTNYGLRLKGYSAKTRKMIKHDNTTESMTFNEMVLGNNYPFSDLTYHKVLNRKVRAYEKQNPDFESMERNPEIDNYLSHFSLHNRSTQEVIKLNEKQKHDLGLVLQKKYSILAWQQGSGKSIAAMVWYKYLLENKRVRNVFVVSAAIAIHLTWTQNLEDFGEDYIVIRSLADIQSIKPGQIVLISLNMLSKYKHQIQKFNRMQSQKVALVMDESDELSNHRSLRTSATIACFRRVKYKLLTTGTTTRNNVNEIYPQLELIYNNSINFLCTCKHIYGVDKEGKVVKEENRSYMKPFPAYSGLSLFKKCFSPAKITVFGIKKHNQNIYNKDSLTEIIQKTIITRKFQEIVGKKIYEPKTHRIPQNEAEKEVYGKIIKEFHEMMHYFKSTGHSAKDSMLRIIRQIQLLIKSTSSPQLFNEYGSSELPNKVKYILDLVGSFDEKVAIGTVFVETATEYYRLVKDSFPERPVFLIKGDVDFKSRKNIIQMFEGSTNGILISTQQSLKSSVNIPSCNKVIIESLQWNLPKIEQYYFRFIRYNSTEMKEIHMITYDKTIEVNLLALLMAKERINEYVKTLDFKDESDIFDEYGIDIDILNDIMEKEYDVNGKVRITWGEQKVS
;
A
#
# COMPACT_ATOMS: atom_id res chain seq x y z
N MET A 1 -5.45 -43.77 -13.18
CA MET A 1 -4.90 -44.82 -12.26
C MET A 1 -4.02 -45.77 -13.09
N LYS A 2 -2.72 -45.85 -12.74
CA LYS A 2 -1.72 -46.65 -13.47
C LYS A 2 -1.74 -48.12 -13.02
N TYR A 3 -1.83 -48.34 -11.69
CA TYR A 3 -1.84 -49.64 -11.09
C TYR A 3 -3.10 -49.90 -10.25
N PRO A 4 -3.70 -51.08 -10.24
CA PRO A 4 -4.88 -51.39 -9.44
C PRO A 4 -4.60 -51.37 -7.95
N ILE A 5 -5.55 -50.88 -7.14
CA ILE A 5 -5.45 -50.91 -5.68
C ILE A 5 -5.70 -52.34 -5.17
N SER A 6 -4.82 -52.80 -4.27
CA SER A 6 -5.02 -54.10 -3.61
C SER A 6 -6.18 -54.01 -2.63
N THR A 7 -7.00 -55.06 -2.59
CA THR A 7 -8.06 -55.24 -1.59
C THR A 7 -7.60 -56.08 -0.39
N THR A 8 -6.40 -56.67 -0.47
CA THR A 8 -5.85 -57.53 0.58
C THR A 8 -4.65 -56.90 1.24
N SER A 9 -4.61 -56.93 2.57
CA SER A 9 -3.45 -56.52 3.35
C SER A 9 -2.42 -57.60 3.48
N ILE A 10 -1.14 -57.27 3.35
CA ILE A 10 -0.04 -58.22 3.54
C ILE A 10 0.16 -58.45 5.05
N PRO A 11 0.14 -59.73 5.52
CA PRO A 11 0.40 -60.05 6.91
C PRO A 11 1.75 -59.51 7.37
N PHE A 12 1.78 -58.96 8.56
CA PHE A 12 2.97 -58.30 9.13
C PHE A 12 4.24 -59.14 9.05
N ASN A 13 4.15 -60.41 9.45
CA ASN A 13 5.28 -61.36 9.46
C ASN A 13 5.89 -61.66 8.07
N LYS A 14 5.16 -61.39 6.97
CA LYS A 14 5.63 -61.56 5.59
C LYS A 14 6.18 -60.28 4.96
N ARG A 15 5.91 -59.12 5.51
CA ARG A 15 6.27 -57.82 4.90
C ARG A 15 7.76 -57.65 4.68
N LYS A 16 8.57 -57.97 5.69
CA LYS A 16 10.03 -57.82 5.60
C LYS A 16 10.63 -58.67 4.48
N GLU A 17 10.17 -59.91 4.37
CA GLU A 17 10.66 -60.85 3.33
C GLU A 17 10.21 -60.35 1.92
N ILE A 18 8.96 -59.93 1.78
CA ILE A 18 8.44 -59.43 0.51
C ILE A 18 9.17 -58.13 0.11
N ASN A 19 9.37 -57.19 1.03
CA ASN A 19 10.10 -55.95 0.74
C ASN A 19 11.55 -56.22 0.30
N GLN A 20 12.24 -57.18 0.96
CA GLN A 20 13.59 -57.60 0.58
C GLN A 20 13.65 -58.23 -0.82
N LYS A 21 12.69 -59.07 -1.16
CA LYS A 21 12.56 -59.67 -2.50
C LYS A 21 12.33 -58.59 -3.55
N ILE A 22 11.42 -57.65 -3.30
CA ILE A 22 11.15 -56.53 -4.22
C ILE A 22 12.42 -55.70 -4.43
N LEU A 23 13.09 -55.31 -3.37
CA LEU A 23 14.33 -54.51 -3.48
C LEU A 23 15.46 -55.27 -4.21
N HIS A 24 15.53 -56.60 -4.05
CA HIS A 24 16.51 -57.43 -4.76
C HIS A 24 16.18 -57.47 -6.26
N ILE A 25 14.93 -57.65 -6.63
CA ILE A 25 14.46 -57.64 -8.04
C ILE A 25 14.77 -56.30 -8.68
N ILE A 26 14.51 -55.20 -8.00
CA ILE A 26 14.80 -53.86 -8.51
C ILE A 26 16.31 -53.62 -8.68
N ALA A 27 17.11 -54.13 -7.71
CA ALA A 27 18.58 -53.98 -7.76
C ALA A 27 19.23 -54.82 -8.84
N THR A 28 18.71 -56.05 -9.12
CA THR A 28 19.30 -56.97 -10.08
C THR A 28 18.70 -56.86 -11.48
N ASN A 29 17.60 -56.13 -11.62
CA ASN A 29 16.80 -56.07 -12.85
C ASN A 29 16.41 -57.46 -13.43
N GLN A 30 16.35 -58.47 -12.57
CA GLN A 30 15.93 -59.82 -12.92
C GLN A 30 14.40 -59.92 -12.82
N ASN A 31 13.76 -59.90 -13.96
CA ASN A 31 12.30 -60.02 -14.01
C ASN A 31 11.91 -61.51 -13.71
N MET A 32 11.59 -61.82 -12.47
CA MET A 32 11.15 -63.13 -12.02
C MET A 32 9.62 -63.35 -12.28
N GLY A 33 9.07 -62.73 -13.30
CA GLY A 33 7.63 -62.79 -13.60
C GLY A 33 6.80 -61.81 -12.74
N ILE A 34 7.43 -60.96 -11.95
CA ILE A 34 6.78 -59.96 -11.10
C ILE A 34 6.59 -58.67 -11.94
N GLN A 35 5.38 -58.21 -12.03
CA GLN A 35 5.05 -56.98 -12.77
C GLN A 35 5.14 -55.76 -11.84
N PRO A 36 5.34 -54.57 -12.38
CA PRO A 36 5.30 -53.34 -11.57
C PRO A 36 4.01 -53.14 -10.74
N ALA A 37 2.90 -53.67 -11.21
CA ALA A 37 1.62 -53.68 -10.48
C ALA A 37 1.71 -54.53 -9.20
N ASP A 38 2.43 -55.68 -9.24
CA ASP A 38 2.64 -56.55 -8.06
C ASP A 38 3.53 -55.84 -7.04
N VAL A 39 4.55 -55.09 -7.51
CA VAL A 39 5.41 -54.27 -6.65
C VAL A 39 4.61 -53.17 -5.97
N PHE A 40 3.77 -52.48 -6.70
CA PHE A 40 2.90 -51.42 -6.15
C PHE A 40 1.96 -51.99 -5.06
N GLN A 41 1.40 -53.16 -5.27
CA GLN A 41 0.47 -53.77 -4.33
C GLN A 41 1.17 -54.40 -3.09
N ALA A 42 2.42 -54.86 -3.25
CA ALA A 42 3.10 -55.65 -2.25
C ALA A 42 4.15 -54.92 -1.41
N TYR A 43 4.70 -53.78 -1.90
CA TYR A 43 5.71 -53.06 -1.15
C TYR A 43 5.07 -52.22 -0.04
N THR A 44 5.49 -52.46 1.20
CA THR A 44 4.93 -51.83 2.39
C THR A 44 5.90 -50.91 3.12
N GLY A 45 7.18 -50.85 2.72
CA GLY A 45 8.22 -50.15 3.44
C GLY A 45 8.63 -50.79 4.76
N ASP A 46 9.62 -50.18 5.39
CA ASP A 46 10.18 -50.67 6.66
C ASP A 46 9.54 -50.02 7.89
N GLY A 47 8.65 -49.05 7.70
CA GLY A 47 8.06 -48.28 8.78
C GLY A 47 6.66 -48.71 9.19
N GLY A 48 6.25 -48.18 10.30
CA GLY A 48 4.93 -48.44 10.90
C GLY A 48 5.01 -49.04 12.28
N LEU A 49 4.04 -48.73 13.14
CA LEU A 49 3.94 -49.27 14.52
C LEU A 49 3.60 -50.76 14.57
N HIS A 50 3.93 -51.47 13.50
CA HIS A 50 3.54 -52.86 13.31
C HIS A 50 4.17 -53.81 14.32
N GLY A 51 3.36 -54.25 15.24
CA GLY A 51 3.67 -55.40 16.11
C GLY A 51 4.68 -55.14 17.21
N LEU A 52 5.05 -53.94 17.52
CA LEU A 52 5.80 -53.64 18.71
C LEU A 52 4.96 -53.95 19.95
N GLN A 53 5.15 -55.12 20.50
CA GLN A 53 4.51 -55.47 21.76
C GLN A 53 5.48 -55.22 22.91
N ARG A 54 4.96 -54.59 24.01
CA ARG A 54 5.76 -54.32 25.20
C ARG A 54 6.44 -55.55 25.75
N ALA A 55 5.82 -56.70 25.57
CA ALA A 55 6.32 -58.01 26.04
C ALA A 55 7.60 -58.48 25.31
N ASP A 56 7.88 -57.95 24.13
CA ASP A 56 9.05 -58.35 23.34
C ASP A 56 10.35 -57.62 23.79
N TYR A 57 10.25 -56.68 24.74
CA TYR A 57 11.37 -55.87 25.21
C TYR A 57 11.65 -56.08 26.70
N ARG A 58 12.94 -56.12 27.06
CA ARG A 58 13.39 -56.37 28.45
C ARG A 58 12.91 -55.31 29.43
N ASN A 59 12.82 -54.05 28.99
CA ASN A 59 12.39 -52.96 29.86
C ASN A 59 11.60 -51.92 29.05
N TYR A 60 10.94 -51.00 29.77
CA TYR A 60 10.13 -49.94 29.14
C TYR A 60 10.98 -48.96 28.33
N HIS A 61 12.23 -48.74 28.69
CA HIS A 61 13.12 -47.81 27.97
C HIS A 61 13.47 -48.36 26.59
N GLU A 62 13.85 -49.63 26.48
CA GLU A 62 14.12 -50.30 25.20
C GLU A 62 12.88 -50.29 24.30
N TYR A 63 11.70 -50.57 24.87
CA TYR A 63 10.44 -50.50 24.16
C TYR A 63 10.15 -49.04 23.70
N SER A 64 10.37 -48.05 24.57
CA SER A 64 10.15 -46.65 24.27
C SER A 64 11.13 -46.13 23.21
N GLU A 65 12.37 -46.57 23.21
CA GLU A 65 13.34 -46.19 22.15
C GLU A 65 13.02 -46.87 20.82
N ALA A 66 12.72 -48.18 20.83
CA ALA A 66 12.26 -48.88 19.66
C ALA A 66 10.95 -48.28 19.12
N LYS A 67 10.05 -47.87 20.02
CA LYS A 67 8.83 -47.17 19.66
C LYS A 67 9.12 -45.79 19.02
N LYS A 68 10.08 -45.03 19.56
CA LYS A 68 10.52 -43.77 18.96
C LYS A 68 11.17 -43.98 17.59
N GLU A 69 12.01 -44.98 17.42
CA GLU A 69 12.60 -45.31 16.11
C GLU A 69 11.52 -45.66 15.09
N VAL A 70 10.46 -46.31 15.50
CA VAL A 70 9.36 -46.75 14.65
C VAL A 70 8.32 -45.63 14.48
N GLU A 71 8.12 -44.78 15.48
CA GLU A 71 7.32 -43.52 15.32
C GLU A 71 7.99 -42.50 14.39
N LEU A 72 9.33 -42.55 14.30
CA LEU A 72 10.08 -41.87 13.23
C LEU A 72 9.94 -42.59 11.88
N GLY A 73 9.31 -43.75 11.89
CA GLY A 73 9.18 -44.66 10.78
C GLY A 73 8.21 -44.14 9.71
N GLN A 74 8.56 -44.48 8.51
CA GLN A 74 7.83 -44.21 7.30
C GLN A 74 6.46 -44.91 7.28
N VAL A 75 5.37 -44.20 7.25
CA VAL A 75 4.03 -44.71 7.01
C VAL A 75 3.56 -44.22 5.64
N PHE A 76 3.48 -45.10 4.67
CA PHE A 76 3.00 -44.73 3.34
C PHE A 76 1.53 -44.33 3.39
N THR A 77 1.18 -43.35 2.55
CA THR A 77 -0.22 -42.96 2.38
C THR A 77 -0.98 -44.07 1.65
N PRO A 78 -2.06 -44.60 2.21
CA PRO A 78 -2.87 -45.59 1.52
C PRO A 78 -3.36 -45.11 0.15
N PRO A 79 -3.30 -45.95 -0.87
CA PRO A 79 -3.74 -45.58 -2.21
C PRO A 79 -5.19 -45.07 -2.30
N SER A 80 -6.07 -45.55 -1.42
CA SER A 80 -7.46 -45.05 -1.32
C SER A 80 -7.53 -43.58 -0.89
N ILE A 81 -6.62 -43.15 0.02
CA ILE A 81 -6.52 -41.76 0.46
C ILE A 81 -5.91 -40.90 -0.66
N CYS A 82 -4.88 -41.43 -1.34
CA CYS A 82 -4.29 -40.73 -2.48
C CYS A 82 -5.31 -40.53 -3.60
N GLN A 83 -6.10 -41.58 -3.92
CA GLN A 83 -7.17 -41.50 -4.89
C GLN A 83 -8.21 -40.45 -4.48
N PHE A 84 -8.69 -40.50 -3.23
CA PHE A 84 -9.66 -39.56 -2.70
C PHE A 84 -9.19 -38.10 -2.83
N LEU A 85 -7.94 -37.79 -2.45
CA LEU A 85 -7.39 -36.45 -2.56
C LEU A 85 -7.21 -35.99 -4.02
N VAL A 86 -6.72 -36.86 -4.89
CA VAL A 86 -6.54 -36.51 -6.30
C VAL A 86 -7.90 -36.30 -6.98
N GLU A 87 -8.90 -37.13 -6.69
CA GLU A 87 -10.28 -36.96 -7.20
C GLU A 87 -10.95 -35.70 -6.63
N THR A 88 -10.61 -35.32 -5.39
CA THR A 88 -11.10 -34.07 -4.79
C THR A 88 -10.50 -32.83 -5.45
N LEU A 89 -9.19 -32.82 -5.69
CA LEU A 89 -8.51 -31.64 -6.23
C LEU A 89 -8.48 -31.60 -7.76
N LYS A 90 -8.65 -32.72 -8.44
CA LYS A 90 -8.69 -32.92 -9.90
C LYS A 90 -7.60 -32.12 -10.66
N PRO A 91 -6.30 -32.38 -10.41
CA PRO A 91 -5.26 -31.71 -11.19
C PRO A 91 -5.39 -32.03 -12.67
N GLY A 92 -5.20 -31.01 -13.51
CA GLY A 92 -5.27 -31.13 -14.96
C GLY A 92 -3.98 -31.70 -15.58
N ALA A 93 -4.05 -32.04 -16.88
CA ALA A 93 -2.92 -32.62 -17.61
C ALA A 93 -1.68 -31.69 -17.75
N HIS A 94 -1.86 -30.40 -17.53
CA HIS A 94 -0.78 -29.39 -17.63
C HIS A 94 -0.31 -28.88 -16.26
N ASP A 95 -0.90 -29.38 -15.18
CA ASP A 95 -0.52 -28.96 -13.84
C ASP A 95 0.75 -29.69 -13.37
N LEU A 96 1.62 -28.96 -12.68
CA LEU A 96 2.79 -29.52 -12.03
C LEU A 96 2.44 -29.86 -10.58
N ILE A 97 2.75 -31.08 -10.22
CA ILE A 97 2.35 -31.65 -8.93
C ILE A 97 3.58 -32.08 -8.14
N ALA A 98 3.61 -31.81 -6.83
CA ALA A 98 4.67 -32.30 -5.97
C ALA A 98 4.15 -33.06 -4.75
N ASP A 99 4.99 -33.99 -4.25
CA ASP A 99 4.92 -34.53 -2.90
C ASP A 99 6.34 -34.51 -2.30
N LEU A 100 6.49 -33.77 -1.20
CA LEU A 100 7.81 -33.54 -0.60
C LEU A 100 8.27 -34.66 0.34
N THR A 101 7.42 -35.65 0.61
CA THR A 101 7.65 -36.82 1.44
C THR A 101 6.96 -38.05 0.84
N ALA A 102 7.30 -38.33 -0.40
CA ALA A 102 6.48 -39.12 -1.33
C ALA A 102 6.39 -40.64 -1.02
N GLY A 103 7.25 -41.20 -0.17
CA GLY A 103 7.32 -42.65 0.03
C GLY A 103 7.63 -43.40 -1.27
N MET A 104 6.81 -44.36 -1.60
CA MET A 104 6.91 -45.09 -2.86
C MET A 104 6.14 -44.40 -4.04
N GLY A 105 5.65 -43.17 -3.82
CA GLY A 105 5.00 -42.38 -4.87
C GLY A 105 3.52 -42.71 -5.08
N ASN A 106 2.77 -43.08 -4.06
CA ASN A 106 1.38 -43.52 -4.19
C ASN A 106 0.43 -42.49 -4.83
N PHE A 107 0.70 -41.20 -4.69
CA PHE A 107 -0.07 -40.16 -5.36
C PHE A 107 0.07 -40.19 -6.89
N ILE A 108 1.28 -40.55 -7.41
CA ILE A 108 1.55 -40.59 -8.85
C ILE A 108 0.60 -41.55 -9.56
N ASN A 109 0.20 -42.64 -8.90
CA ASN A 109 -0.70 -43.65 -9.47
C ASN A 109 -2.03 -43.07 -10.00
N PHE A 110 -2.46 -41.94 -9.44
CA PHE A 110 -3.77 -41.32 -9.75
C PHE A 110 -3.64 -40.04 -10.54
N LEU A 111 -2.43 -39.54 -10.79
CA LEU A 111 -2.20 -38.31 -11.53
C LEU A 111 -2.48 -38.52 -13.03
N PRO A 112 -2.94 -37.46 -13.74
CA PRO A 112 -3.22 -37.52 -15.17
C PRO A 112 -1.96 -37.71 -16.02
N VAL A 113 -0.81 -37.15 -15.61
CA VAL A 113 0.46 -37.19 -16.35
C VAL A 113 1.62 -37.41 -15.38
N GLU A 114 2.32 -38.55 -15.56
CA GLU A 114 3.42 -38.94 -14.68
C GLU A 114 4.62 -37.99 -14.74
N SER A 115 4.97 -37.51 -15.93
CA SER A 115 6.10 -36.57 -16.11
C SER A 115 5.91 -35.19 -15.48
N ASN A 116 4.70 -34.89 -15.00
CA ASN A 116 4.42 -33.66 -14.26
C ASN A 116 4.54 -33.80 -12.76
N ALA A 117 4.89 -35.02 -12.29
CA ALA A 117 5.06 -35.33 -10.87
C ALA A 117 6.51 -35.10 -10.41
N TYR A 118 6.65 -34.30 -9.37
CA TYR A 118 7.92 -33.97 -8.73
C TYR A 118 7.88 -34.47 -7.29
N MET A 119 8.72 -35.47 -6.98
CA MET A 119 8.67 -36.20 -5.72
C MET A 119 10.00 -36.10 -5.01
N ASN A 120 9.95 -35.96 -3.69
CA ASN A 120 11.13 -36.04 -2.84
C ASN A 120 10.91 -37.09 -1.78
N GLU A 121 11.90 -37.97 -1.55
CA GLU A 121 11.86 -39.01 -0.55
C GLU A 121 13.20 -39.15 0.16
N LEU A 122 13.17 -39.22 1.48
CA LEU A 122 14.38 -39.37 2.30
C LEU A 122 14.92 -40.80 2.29
N ASP A 123 14.03 -41.79 2.31
CA ASP A 123 14.43 -43.22 2.34
C ASP A 123 14.85 -43.71 0.95
N ILE A 124 16.11 -44.11 0.85
CA ILE A 124 16.70 -44.62 -0.40
C ILE A 124 15.99 -45.86 -0.93
N LYS A 125 15.39 -46.73 -0.05
CA LYS A 125 14.68 -47.93 -0.48
C LYS A 125 13.35 -47.54 -1.14
N ALA A 126 12.55 -46.73 -0.48
CA ALA A 126 11.31 -46.21 -1.03
C ALA A 126 11.53 -45.39 -2.33
N TYR A 127 12.58 -44.54 -2.36
CA TYR A 127 13.01 -43.86 -3.56
C TYR A 127 13.27 -44.81 -4.73
N LYS A 128 14.01 -45.93 -4.50
CA LYS A 128 14.29 -46.92 -5.57
C LYS A 128 13.01 -47.59 -6.07
N VAL A 129 12.07 -47.92 -5.19
CA VAL A 129 10.78 -48.47 -5.57
C VAL A 129 9.95 -47.45 -6.35
N ALA A 130 9.86 -46.22 -5.88
CA ALA A 130 9.17 -45.11 -6.60
C ALA A 130 9.74 -44.91 -8.00
N LYS A 131 11.07 -44.91 -8.14
CA LYS A 131 11.75 -44.74 -9.43
C LYS A 131 11.52 -45.90 -10.39
N TYR A 132 11.39 -47.10 -9.85
CA TYR A 132 11.03 -48.30 -10.62
C TYR A 132 9.58 -48.28 -11.10
N LEU A 133 8.67 -47.86 -10.22
CA LEU A 133 7.23 -47.78 -10.53
C LEU A 133 6.91 -46.62 -11.49
N TYR A 134 7.60 -45.52 -11.33
CA TYR A 134 7.31 -44.27 -12.05
C TYR A 134 8.57 -43.67 -12.70
N PRO A 135 9.05 -44.30 -13.78
CA PRO A 135 10.31 -43.90 -14.43
C PRO A 135 10.26 -42.49 -15.06
N ASP A 136 9.09 -42.03 -15.46
CA ASP A 136 8.91 -40.74 -16.11
C ASP A 136 8.73 -39.57 -15.11
N ALA A 137 8.51 -39.89 -13.83
CA ALA A 137 8.38 -38.90 -12.79
C ALA A 137 9.74 -38.32 -12.35
N HIS A 138 9.75 -37.04 -11.96
CA HIS A 138 10.90 -36.37 -11.39
C HIS A 138 11.03 -36.70 -9.91
N ILE A 139 11.76 -37.79 -9.58
CA ILE A 139 11.90 -38.26 -8.21
C ILE A 139 13.32 -37.97 -7.73
N GLN A 140 13.45 -37.30 -6.61
CA GLN A 140 14.71 -36.97 -5.94
C GLN A 140 14.78 -37.69 -4.61
N CYS A 141 16.01 -38.15 -4.24
CA CYS A 141 16.29 -38.70 -2.92
C CYS A 141 17.00 -37.66 -2.08
N GLY A 142 16.36 -37.20 -1.00
CA GLY A 142 16.94 -36.14 -0.16
C GLY A 142 16.05 -35.69 0.98
N ASP A 143 16.65 -34.92 1.88
CA ASP A 143 15.94 -34.29 2.99
C ASP A 143 15.08 -33.13 2.51
N ILE A 144 13.81 -33.09 2.91
CA ILE A 144 12.88 -32.02 2.57
C ILE A 144 13.40 -30.64 2.99
N ARG A 145 14.21 -30.54 4.06
CA ARG A 145 14.80 -29.30 4.53
C ARG A 145 15.75 -28.67 3.51
N ALA A 146 16.43 -29.49 2.75
CA ALA A 146 17.35 -29.10 1.69
C ALA A 146 16.73 -29.15 0.29
N TYR A 147 15.46 -29.54 0.18
CA TYR A 147 14.80 -29.67 -1.13
C TYR A 147 14.62 -28.30 -1.80
N GLU A 148 15.04 -28.21 -3.05
CA GLU A 148 14.84 -27.06 -3.92
C GLU A 148 14.23 -27.53 -5.25
N SER A 149 13.38 -26.72 -5.84
CA SER A 149 12.77 -27.01 -7.14
C SER A 149 13.02 -25.86 -8.12
N PRO A 150 13.40 -26.17 -9.37
CA PRO A 150 13.55 -25.16 -10.41
C PRO A 150 12.19 -24.61 -10.90
N VAL A 151 11.09 -25.26 -10.52
CA VAL A 151 9.72 -24.90 -10.93
C VAL A 151 8.82 -24.71 -9.70
N LYS A 152 7.75 -23.96 -9.88
CA LYS A 152 6.66 -23.87 -8.91
C LYS A 152 5.56 -24.86 -9.28
N PHE A 153 4.79 -25.27 -8.29
CA PHE A 153 3.76 -26.31 -8.45
C PHE A 153 2.36 -25.71 -8.39
N ASP A 154 1.46 -26.36 -9.09
CA ASP A 154 0.02 -26.08 -9.05
C ASP A 154 -0.65 -26.75 -7.87
N PHE A 155 -0.19 -27.96 -7.56
CA PHE A 155 -0.67 -28.78 -6.43
C PHE A 155 0.51 -29.36 -5.67
N ILE A 156 0.41 -29.35 -4.36
CA ILE A 156 1.29 -30.13 -3.49
C ILE A 156 0.41 -31.02 -2.64
N PHE A 157 0.67 -32.33 -2.72
CA PHE A 157 0.11 -33.32 -1.82
C PHE A 157 1.12 -33.67 -0.74
N GLY A 158 0.65 -34.18 0.39
CA GLY A 158 1.60 -34.65 1.37
C GLY A 158 0.96 -35.34 2.56
N ASN A 159 1.76 -36.30 3.07
CA ASN A 159 1.57 -36.93 4.35
C ASN A 159 2.90 -36.75 5.12
N PRO A 160 3.16 -35.57 5.67
CA PRO A 160 4.44 -35.29 6.33
C PRO A 160 4.62 -36.19 7.58
N PRO A 161 5.86 -36.43 8.03
CA PRO A 161 6.08 -37.09 9.31
C PRO A 161 5.46 -36.29 10.44
N PHE A 162 4.82 -36.99 11.40
CA PHE A 162 4.04 -36.35 12.45
C PHE A 162 4.86 -36.07 13.71
N ASN A 163 4.61 -34.90 14.31
CA ASN A 163 5.08 -34.48 15.62
C ASN A 163 6.61 -34.50 15.83
N LEU A 164 7.39 -34.48 14.74
CA LEU A 164 8.83 -34.26 14.83
C LEU A 164 9.08 -32.75 15.02
N LYS A 165 10.15 -32.43 15.73
CA LYS A 165 10.61 -31.06 15.92
C LYS A 165 11.80 -30.78 15.03
N TRP A 166 11.70 -29.77 14.21
CA TRP A 166 12.78 -29.34 13.30
C TRP A 166 13.13 -27.87 13.57
N VAL A 167 14.42 -27.56 13.44
CA VAL A 167 14.88 -26.18 13.57
C VAL A 167 14.65 -25.45 12.25
N TYR A 168 13.89 -24.37 12.32
CA TYR A 168 13.65 -23.45 11.22
C TYR A 168 13.84 -22.00 11.71
N GLN A 169 14.73 -21.23 11.04
CA GLN A 169 15.02 -19.82 11.40
C GLN A 169 15.37 -19.62 12.89
N LYS A 170 16.10 -20.60 13.49
CA LYS A 170 16.52 -20.67 14.91
C LYS A 170 15.40 -21.00 15.90
N GLU A 171 14.22 -21.35 15.46
CA GLU A 171 13.12 -21.82 16.30
C GLU A 171 12.80 -23.29 16.04
N GLU A 172 12.38 -24.02 17.06
CA GLU A 172 11.86 -25.38 16.90
C GLU A 172 10.39 -25.31 16.49
N ILE A 173 10.08 -25.89 15.33
CA ILE A 173 8.72 -26.01 14.84
C ILE A 173 8.37 -27.47 14.54
N LEU A 174 7.08 -27.77 14.51
CA LEU A 174 6.59 -29.11 14.13
C LEU A 174 6.86 -29.37 12.64
N SER A 175 7.22 -30.61 12.32
CA SER A 175 7.48 -31.09 10.94
C SER A 175 6.30 -30.82 10.01
N GLN A 176 5.07 -30.93 10.50
CA GLN A 176 3.85 -30.62 9.75
C GLN A 176 3.80 -29.15 9.37
N LEU A 177 4.12 -28.25 10.31
CA LEU A 177 4.14 -26.80 10.03
C LEU A 177 5.29 -26.46 9.07
N PHE A 178 6.47 -27.07 9.27
CA PHE A 178 7.58 -26.91 8.33
C PHE A 178 7.19 -27.30 6.90
N TYR A 179 6.51 -28.46 6.77
CA TYR A 179 6.01 -28.90 5.46
C TYR A 179 5.11 -27.86 4.80
N CYS A 180 4.18 -27.28 5.56
CA CYS A 180 3.28 -26.23 5.07
C CYS A 180 4.05 -24.97 4.63
N ILE A 181 5.03 -24.55 5.42
CA ILE A 181 5.86 -23.37 5.08
C ILE A 181 6.63 -23.63 3.77
N LYS A 182 7.28 -24.80 3.68
CA LYS A 182 8.03 -25.21 2.49
C LYS A 182 7.11 -25.32 1.25
N ALA A 183 5.93 -25.88 1.42
CA ALA A 183 4.93 -25.98 0.37
C ALA A 183 4.47 -24.58 -0.11
N ALA A 184 4.29 -23.64 0.82
CA ALA A 184 3.95 -22.26 0.45
C ALA A 184 5.01 -21.62 -0.44
N ASP A 185 6.29 -21.87 -0.16
CA ASP A 185 7.40 -21.35 -0.97
C ASP A 185 7.45 -21.98 -2.36
N LEU A 186 6.98 -23.20 -2.52
CA LEU A 186 7.06 -23.98 -3.76
C LEU A 186 5.79 -23.89 -4.63
N LEU A 187 4.65 -23.51 -4.07
CA LEU A 187 3.40 -23.35 -4.81
C LEU A 187 3.37 -22.11 -5.68
N HIS A 188 2.69 -22.18 -6.81
CA HIS A 188 2.21 -21.02 -7.53
C HIS A 188 1.22 -20.21 -6.68
N PRO A 189 1.07 -18.88 -6.90
CA PRO A 189 -0.07 -18.14 -6.36
C PRO A 189 -1.38 -18.84 -6.74
N ALA A 190 -2.30 -18.99 -5.78
CA ALA A 190 -3.54 -19.75 -5.91
C ALA A 190 -3.40 -21.28 -6.11
N GLY A 191 -2.19 -21.84 -6.02
CA GLY A 191 -1.97 -23.28 -6.01
C GLY A 191 -2.56 -23.94 -4.76
N PHE A 192 -2.83 -25.24 -4.83
CA PHE A 192 -3.48 -25.99 -3.76
C PHE A 192 -2.50 -26.86 -2.98
N LEU A 193 -2.74 -26.93 -1.69
CA LEU A 193 -2.06 -27.80 -0.74
C LEU A 193 -3.06 -28.78 -0.15
N GLY A 194 -2.91 -30.07 -0.45
CA GLY A 194 -3.74 -31.16 0.08
C GLY A 194 -2.93 -32.04 1.04
N LEU A 195 -3.29 -32.04 2.31
CA LEU A 195 -2.50 -32.64 3.37
C LEU A 195 -3.28 -33.72 4.14
N ILE A 196 -2.59 -34.78 4.50
CA ILE A 196 -3.03 -35.73 5.52
C ILE A 196 -2.33 -35.31 6.81
N MET A 197 -3.08 -35.08 7.87
CA MET A 197 -2.59 -34.57 9.14
C MET A 197 -3.17 -35.37 10.30
N PRO A 198 -2.47 -35.48 11.45
CA PRO A 198 -3.07 -36.03 12.65
C PRO A 198 -4.23 -35.15 13.10
N ASN A 199 -5.29 -35.72 13.68
CA ASN A 199 -6.47 -34.97 14.09
C ASN A 199 -6.12 -33.84 15.09
N SER A 200 -5.06 -34.00 15.86
CA SER A 200 -4.55 -32.98 16.80
C SER A 200 -3.92 -31.76 16.16
N PHE A 201 -3.55 -31.80 14.89
CA PHE A 201 -2.93 -30.63 14.23
C PHE A 201 -3.95 -29.51 14.00
N LEU A 202 -3.67 -28.31 14.51
CA LEU A 202 -4.54 -27.14 14.50
C LEU A 202 -5.93 -27.44 15.10
N GLN A 203 -5.98 -28.15 16.23
CA GLN A 203 -7.23 -28.54 16.86
C GLN A 203 -7.71 -27.56 17.94
N ASP A 204 -6.81 -26.80 18.53
CA ASP A 204 -7.09 -25.86 19.60
C ASP A 204 -6.72 -24.43 19.15
N GLU A 205 -7.72 -23.57 19.02
CA GLU A 205 -7.53 -22.18 18.57
C GLU A 205 -6.61 -21.37 19.50
N PHE A 206 -6.56 -21.72 20.76
CA PHE A 206 -5.75 -21.02 21.74
C PHE A 206 -4.33 -21.58 21.80
N MET A 207 -4.19 -22.90 21.94
CA MET A 207 -2.88 -23.57 22.04
C MET A 207 -2.12 -23.52 20.71
N ASP A 208 -2.82 -23.64 19.58
CA ASP A 208 -2.25 -23.65 18.24
C ASP A 208 -2.21 -22.27 17.57
N LYS A 209 -2.49 -21.20 18.32
CA LYS A 209 -2.66 -19.83 17.78
C LYS A 209 -1.50 -19.38 16.88
N SER A 210 -0.27 -19.64 17.25
CA SER A 210 0.91 -19.28 16.46
C SER A 210 1.00 -20.07 15.16
N MET A 211 0.66 -21.35 15.17
CA MET A 211 0.62 -22.20 13.99
C MET A 211 -0.53 -21.78 13.06
N ILE A 212 -1.70 -21.53 13.60
CA ILE A 212 -2.86 -21.01 12.84
C ILE A 212 -2.51 -19.68 12.19
N GLN A 213 -1.83 -18.79 12.91
CA GLN A 213 -1.37 -17.51 12.33
C GLN A 213 -0.37 -17.74 11.19
N ALA A 214 0.62 -18.62 11.37
CA ALA A 214 1.60 -18.94 10.33
C ALA A 214 0.95 -19.56 9.06
N MET A 215 -0.10 -20.36 9.25
CA MET A 215 -0.90 -20.88 8.14
C MET A 215 -1.70 -19.77 7.45
N ASN A 216 -2.39 -18.94 8.21
CA ASN A 216 -3.21 -17.83 7.70
C ASN A 216 -2.39 -16.75 6.98
N GLU A 217 -1.12 -16.58 7.31
CA GLU A 217 -0.21 -15.68 6.57
C GLU A 217 0.10 -16.18 5.16
N ARG A 218 0.08 -17.48 4.94
CA ARG A 218 0.52 -18.13 3.70
C ARG A 218 -0.61 -18.70 2.87
N PHE A 219 -1.68 -19.12 3.51
CA PHE A 219 -2.77 -19.86 2.88
C PHE A 219 -4.14 -19.26 3.20
N SER A 220 -5.06 -19.47 2.28
CA SER A 220 -6.49 -19.35 2.47
C SER A 220 -7.04 -20.76 2.76
N PHE A 221 -7.83 -20.89 3.78
CA PHE A 221 -8.43 -22.19 4.16
C PHE A 221 -9.56 -22.56 3.18
N VAL A 222 -9.61 -23.81 2.77
CA VAL A 222 -10.67 -24.31 1.88
C VAL A 222 -11.62 -25.21 2.64
N CYS A 223 -11.17 -26.36 3.07
CA CYS A 223 -11.98 -27.29 3.87
C CYS A 223 -11.10 -28.28 4.64
N GLN A 224 -11.69 -28.97 5.60
CA GLN A 224 -11.09 -30.12 6.29
C GLN A 224 -12.11 -31.19 6.55
N MET A 225 -11.66 -32.44 6.57
CA MET A 225 -12.51 -33.59 6.74
C MET A 225 -11.81 -34.72 7.49
N LYS A 226 -12.51 -35.37 8.40
CA LYS A 226 -11.97 -36.51 9.17
C LYS A 226 -11.93 -37.75 8.29
N LEU A 227 -10.80 -38.44 8.31
CA LEU A 227 -10.68 -39.76 7.68
C LEU A 227 -11.28 -40.85 8.60
N PRO A 228 -11.75 -41.98 8.02
CA PRO A 228 -12.15 -43.13 8.79
C PRO A 228 -11.01 -43.64 9.68
N SER A 229 -11.28 -44.12 10.89
CA SER A 229 -10.29 -44.59 11.84
C SER A 229 -9.46 -45.77 11.32
N ASN A 230 -9.99 -46.50 10.35
CA ASN A 230 -9.34 -47.65 9.71
C ASN A 230 -8.67 -47.29 8.35
N ALA A 231 -8.60 -46.01 7.99
CA ALA A 231 -8.05 -45.59 6.71
C ALA A 231 -6.60 -46.05 6.45
N PHE A 232 -5.81 -46.25 7.49
CA PHE A 232 -4.42 -46.73 7.41
C PHE A 232 -4.26 -48.22 7.73
N GLN A 233 -5.34 -48.96 7.90
CA GLN A 233 -5.31 -50.35 8.33
C GLN A 233 -4.50 -51.26 7.39
N MET A 234 -4.45 -50.97 6.10
CA MET A 234 -3.65 -51.75 5.14
C MET A 234 -2.16 -51.77 5.47
N TYR A 235 -1.65 -50.70 6.11
CA TYR A 235 -0.29 -50.61 6.61
C TYR A 235 -0.17 -50.97 8.09
N GLY A 236 -1.23 -51.51 8.71
CA GLY A 236 -1.27 -52.02 10.09
C GLY A 236 -1.41 -50.91 11.14
N VAL A 237 -1.79 -49.74 10.78
CA VAL A 237 -2.10 -48.67 11.72
C VAL A 237 -3.60 -48.66 11.96
N GLU A 238 -4.03 -49.06 13.16
CA GLU A 238 -5.42 -49.10 13.55
C GLU A 238 -5.73 -48.01 14.55
N ASN A 239 -6.95 -47.51 14.50
CA ASN A 239 -7.48 -46.47 15.43
C ASN A 239 -6.68 -45.15 15.45
N PHE A 240 -5.96 -44.83 14.41
CA PHE A 240 -5.23 -43.57 14.31
C PHE A 240 -6.08 -42.52 13.60
N GLN A 241 -6.51 -41.50 14.34
CA GLN A 241 -7.39 -40.47 13.81
C GLN A 241 -6.60 -39.44 13.02
N THR A 242 -6.88 -39.36 11.75
CA THR A 242 -6.32 -38.39 10.83
C THR A 242 -7.40 -37.60 10.16
N LYS A 243 -7.02 -36.45 9.61
CA LYS A 243 -7.87 -35.59 8.79
C LYS A 243 -7.16 -35.19 7.51
N VAL A 244 -7.93 -34.94 6.48
CA VAL A 244 -7.48 -34.24 5.27
C VAL A 244 -7.72 -32.76 5.50
N MET A 245 -6.76 -31.94 5.11
CA MET A 245 -6.88 -30.48 5.11
C MET A 245 -6.49 -29.96 3.76
N ILE A 246 -7.32 -29.08 3.21
CA ILE A 246 -7.09 -28.43 1.91
C ILE A 246 -6.96 -26.94 2.12
N PHE A 247 -5.91 -26.38 1.54
CA PHE A 247 -5.58 -24.98 1.57
C PHE A 247 -5.29 -24.48 0.15
N GLN A 248 -5.52 -23.20 -0.09
CA GLN A 248 -5.08 -22.53 -1.30
C GLN A 248 -4.04 -21.47 -0.95
N LYS A 249 -2.94 -21.42 -1.69
CA LYS A 249 -1.89 -20.42 -1.46
C LYS A 249 -2.44 -19.01 -1.63
N ARG A 250 -2.19 -18.13 -0.67
CA ARG A 250 -2.64 -16.74 -0.73
C ARG A 250 -2.09 -15.99 -1.94
N SER A 251 -2.96 -15.18 -2.51
CA SER A 251 -2.65 -14.22 -3.56
C SER A 251 -3.48 -12.96 -3.33
N GLU A 252 -3.00 -11.82 -3.76
CA GLU A 252 -3.76 -10.55 -3.72
C GLU A 252 -5.05 -10.57 -4.55
N TYR A 253 -5.21 -11.58 -5.40
CA TYR A 253 -6.36 -11.76 -6.30
C TYR A 253 -7.41 -12.73 -5.76
N ILE A 254 -7.18 -13.33 -4.59
CA ILE A 254 -8.09 -14.33 -4.01
C ILE A 254 -8.60 -13.80 -2.67
N PRO A 255 -9.91 -13.91 -2.39
CA PRO A 255 -10.45 -13.63 -1.07
C PRO A 255 -9.75 -14.48 -0.01
N PHE A 256 -9.34 -13.85 1.06
CA PHE A 256 -8.74 -14.56 2.18
C PHE A 256 -9.81 -15.17 3.07
N VAL A 257 -9.74 -16.48 3.28
CA VAL A 257 -10.55 -17.23 4.22
C VAL A 257 -9.62 -17.73 5.35
N PRO A 258 -9.78 -17.24 6.59
CA PRO A 258 -8.99 -17.71 7.72
C PRO A 258 -9.34 -19.15 8.07
N TYR A 259 -8.37 -19.87 8.66
CA TYR A 259 -8.61 -21.22 9.16
C TYR A 259 -9.73 -21.22 10.21
N SER A 260 -10.62 -22.19 10.13
CA SER A 260 -11.74 -22.35 11.04
C SER A 260 -11.89 -23.81 11.48
N LEU A 261 -11.94 -24.05 12.80
CA LEU A 261 -12.19 -25.35 13.40
C LEU A 261 -13.62 -25.87 13.12
N SER A 262 -14.57 -25.00 12.95
CA SER A 262 -15.97 -25.36 12.74
C SER A 262 -16.28 -25.93 11.35
N ASN A 263 -15.36 -25.75 10.38
CA ASN A 263 -15.53 -26.24 9.00
C ASN A 263 -14.98 -27.66 8.81
N VAL A 264 -15.52 -28.61 9.55
CA VAL A 264 -15.24 -30.04 9.34
C VAL A 264 -16.36 -30.65 8.51
N GLU A 265 -16.01 -31.07 7.30
CA GLU A 265 -16.99 -31.62 6.37
C GLU A 265 -17.33 -33.06 6.69
N SER A 266 -18.61 -33.41 6.57
CA SER A 266 -19.11 -34.77 6.55
C SER A 266 -19.15 -35.25 5.11
N PHE A 267 -18.48 -36.36 4.80
CA PHE A 267 -18.39 -36.92 3.45
C PHE A 267 -18.40 -38.45 3.48
N THR A 268 -18.73 -39.06 2.35
CA THR A 268 -18.51 -40.46 2.15
C THR A 268 -17.08 -40.68 1.62
N PHE A 269 -16.30 -41.52 2.27
CA PHE A 269 -14.90 -41.77 1.88
C PHE A 269 -14.83 -42.71 0.66
N ASN A 270 -15.19 -42.18 -0.50
CA ASN A 270 -15.12 -42.79 -1.81
C ASN A 270 -15.04 -41.72 -2.92
N VAL A 271 -15.04 -42.13 -4.17
CA VAL A 271 -14.99 -41.23 -5.34
C VAL A 271 -16.19 -40.28 -5.37
N GLN A 272 -17.39 -40.74 -5.01
CA GLN A 272 -18.58 -39.89 -4.98
C GLN A 272 -18.46 -38.76 -3.94
N GLY A 273 -17.99 -39.06 -2.75
CA GLY A 273 -17.74 -38.02 -1.71
C GLY A 273 -16.63 -37.04 -2.12
N ALA A 274 -15.58 -37.55 -2.81
CA ALA A 274 -14.55 -36.67 -3.36
C ALA A 274 -15.12 -35.70 -4.41
N GLU A 275 -16.04 -36.19 -5.25
CA GLU A 275 -16.70 -35.37 -6.27
C GLU A 275 -17.62 -34.30 -5.66
N GLU A 276 -18.37 -34.66 -4.62
CA GLU A 276 -19.21 -33.70 -3.87
C GLU A 276 -18.38 -32.57 -3.28
N ILE A 277 -17.25 -32.89 -2.67
CA ILE A 277 -16.34 -31.88 -2.11
C ILE A 277 -15.72 -31.02 -3.23
N HIS A 278 -15.34 -31.66 -4.33
CA HIS A 278 -14.80 -30.94 -5.50
C HIS A 278 -15.78 -29.87 -6.01
N GLU A 279 -17.02 -30.27 -6.34
CA GLU A 279 -18.02 -29.35 -6.87
C GLU A 279 -18.32 -28.20 -5.90
N ARG A 280 -18.40 -28.49 -4.62
CA ARG A 280 -18.78 -27.52 -3.62
C ARG A 280 -17.67 -26.50 -3.28
N TYR A 281 -16.42 -26.95 -3.16
CA TYR A 281 -15.33 -26.13 -2.63
C TYR A 281 -14.20 -25.88 -3.61
N ILE A 282 -13.88 -26.81 -4.49
CA ILE A 282 -12.67 -26.80 -5.29
C ILE A 282 -12.89 -26.20 -6.67
N ALA A 283 -13.94 -26.62 -7.38
CA ALA A 283 -14.18 -26.21 -8.75
C ALA A 283 -14.23 -24.68 -8.95
N PRO A 284 -14.89 -23.89 -8.07
CA PRO A 284 -14.89 -22.43 -8.20
C PRO A 284 -13.48 -21.82 -8.06
N LEU A 285 -12.64 -22.41 -7.19
CA LEU A 285 -11.29 -21.93 -6.91
C LEU A 285 -10.28 -22.33 -7.99
N LEU A 286 -10.49 -23.50 -8.65
CA LEU A 286 -9.68 -23.93 -9.79
C LEU A 286 -9.76 -22.95 -10.94
N LYS A 287 -10.94 -22.44 -11.22
CA LYS A 287 -11.13 -21.43 -12.27
C LYS A 287 -10.28 -20.18 -12.00
N VAL A 288 -10.26 -19.71 -10.77
CA VAL A 288 -9.44 -18.56 -10.37
C VAL A 288 -7.94 -18.89 -10.46
N LYS A 289 -7.53 -20.11 -10.09
CA LYS A 289 -6.14 -20.59 -10.24
C LYS A 289 -5.70 -20.55 -11.71
N GLU A 290 -6.52 -21.06 -12.63
CA GLU A 290 -6.21 -21.07 -14.06
C GLU A 290 -6.11 -19.67 -14.65
N GLU A 291 -7.05 -18.79 -14.33
CA GLU A 291 -7.01 -17.40 -14.76
C GLU A 291 -5.74 -16.69 -14.28
N LEU A 292 -5.33 -16.94 -13.03
CA LEU A 292 -4.12 -16.35 -12.47
C LEU A 292 -2.85 -16.95 -13.06
N LYS A 293 -2.82 -18.27 -13.33
CA LYS A 293 -1.71 -18.97 -14.00
C LYS A 293 -1.48 -18.41 -15.40
N HIS A 294 -2.54 -18.22 -16.17
CA HIS A 294 -2.47 -17.57 -17.48
C HIS A 294 -1.94 -16.15 -17.39
N LYS A 295 -2.39 -15.37 -16.42
CA LYS A 295 -1.93 -14.01 -16.22
C LYS A 295 -0.43 -13.97 -15.91
N ILE A 296 0.05 -14.81 -14.99
CA ILE A 296 1.46 -14.92 -14.62
C ILE A 296 2.31 -15.41 -15.81
N PHE A 297 1.79 -16.35 -16.59
CA PHE A 297 2.45 -16.82 -17.82
C PHE A 297 2.64 -15.69 -18.82
N PHE A 298 1.60 -14.87 -19.07
CA PHE A 298 1.72 -13.72 -19.96
C PHE A 298 2.64 -12.63 -19.41
N GLU A 299 2.68 -12.42 -18.09
CA GLU A 299 3.64 -11.51 -17.46
C GLU A 299 5.08 -12.01 -17.65
N ARG A 300 5.34 -13.32 -17.51
CA ARG A 300 6.66 -13.95 -17.76
C ARG A 300 7.04 -13.96 -19.24
N LEU A 301 6.12 -14.16 -20.15
CA LEU A 301 6.38 -14.01 -21.58
C LEU A 301 6.79 -12.57 -21.92
N HIS A 302 6.24 -11.57 -21.23
CA HIS A 302 6.67 -10.20 -21.35
C HIS A 302 8.07 -9.97 -20.79
N GLU A 303 8.44 -10.60 -19.69
CA GLU A 303 9.81 -10.56 -19.14
C GLU A 303 10.82 -11.21 -20.09
N ASN A 304 10.53 -12.36 -20.66
CA ASN A 304 11.38 -13.01 -21.67
C ASN A 304 11.48 -12.16 -22.94
N LYS A 305 10.39 -11.53 -23.36
CA LYS A 305 10.40 -10.61 -24.50
C LYS A 305 11.22 -9.36 -24.24
N GLU A 306 11.21 -8.82 -23.01
CA GLU A 306 12.14 -7.76 -22.61
C GLU A 306 13.60 -8.20 -22.66
N GLU A 307 13.90 -9.45 -22.37
CA GLU A 307 15.25 -10.01 -22.47
C GLU A 307 15.71 -10.18 -23.92
N GLU A 308 14.82 -10.67 -24.78
CA GLU A 308 15.05 -10.75 -26.21
C GLU A 308 15.19 -9.37 -26.85
N GLU A 309 14.32 -8.43 -26.52
CA GLU A 309 14.41 -7.04 -26.96
C GLU A 309 15.70 -6.36 -26.45
N PHE A 310 16.09 -6.61 -25.21
CA PHE A 310 17.34 -6.12 -24.65
C PHE A 310 18.54 -6.69 -25.40
N SER A 311 18.61 -8.01 -25.58
CA SER A 311 19.67 -8.71 -26.30
C SER A 311 19.76 -8.24 -27.77
N PHE A 312 18.62 -8.08 -28.43
CA PHE A 312 18.55 -7.55 -29.77
C PHE A 312 19.10 -6.12 -29.87
N HIS A 313 18.68 -5.24 -28.95
CA HIS A 313 19.17 -3.86 -28.90
C HIS A 313 20.67 -3.78 -28.63
N VAL A 314 21.19 -4.61 -27.75
CA VAL A 314 22.62 -4.69 -27.45
C VAL A 314 23.41 -5.14 -28.71
N LYS A 315 22.98 -6.26 -29.34
CA LYS A 315 23.64 -6.81 -30.56
C LYS A 315 23.61 -5.80 -31.70
N LYS A 316 22.47 -5.17 -31.96
CA LYS A 316 22.32 -4.14 -32.99
C LYS A 316 23.23 -2.96 -32.73
N THR A 317 23.27 -2.44 -31.51
CA THR A 317 24.09 -1.28 -31.16
C THR A 317 25.58 -1.59 -31.21
N LEU A 318 25.99 -2.78 -30.80
CA LEU A 318 27.39 -3.24 -30.96
C LEU A 318 27.75 -3.39 -32.43
N PHE A 319 26.87 -3.90 -33.28
CA PHE A 319 27.05 -3.98 -34.71
C PHE A 319 27.20 -2.56 -35.32
N ASP A 320 26.29 -1.63 -34.96
CA ASP A 320 26.36 -0.24 -35.41
C ASP A 320 27.68 0.44 -34.99
N ILE A 321 28.16 0.18 -33.78
CA ILE A 321 29.47 0.69 -33.29
C ILE A 321 30.61 0.08 -34.10
N LYS A 322 30.55 -1.22 -34.41
CA LYS A 322 31.61 -1.94 -35.17
C LYS A 322 31.71 -1.44 -36.62
N GLN A 323 30.53 -1.19 -37.24
CA GLN A 323 30.47 -0.77 -38.65
C GLN A 323 30.77 0.73 -38.85
N ASN A 324 30.68 1.53 -37.82
CA ASN A 324 30.90 2.95 -37.92
C ASN A 324 32.39 3.31 -37.77
N PRO A 325 33.09 3.81 -38.83
CA PRO A 325 34.52 4.13 -38.78
C PRO A 325 34.90 5.08 -37.63
N LYS A 326 33.98 5.98 -37.22
CA LYS A 326 34.20 6.94 -36.13
C LYS A 326 34.05 6.31 -34.74
N LEU A 327 33.43 5.15 -34.61
CA LEU A 327 33.12 4.50 -33.34
C LEU A 327 33.85 3.16 -33.16
N THR A 328 34.40 2.58 -34.22
CA THR A 328 35.05 1.24 -34.20
C THR A 328 36.08 1.11 -33.09
N HIS A 329 36.81 2.17 -32.79
CA HIS A 329 37.82 2.18 -31.70
C HIS A 329 37.19 2.04 -30.29
N LEU A 330 35.89 2.20 -30.16
CA LEU A 330 35.15 2.03 -28.92
C LEU A 330 34.53 0.62 -28.79
N TYR A 331 34.56 -0.18 -29.87
CA TYR A 331 33.91 -1.48 -29.93
C TYR A 331 34.36 -2.44 -28.82
N ALA A 332 35.69 -2.63 -28.69
CA ALA A 332 36.25 -3.52 -27.65
C ALA A 332 35.78 -3.13 -26.25
N LYS A 333 35.79 -1.84 -25.97
CA LYS A 333 35.34 -1.31 -24.68
C LYS A 333 33.83 -1.45 -24.45
N ALA A 334 33.05 -1.39 -25.54
CA ALA A 334 31.61 -1.62 -25.48
C ALA A 334 31.30 -3.10 -25.19
N VAL A 335 32.00 -4.02 -25.85
CA VAL A 335 31.90 -5.47 -25.63
C VAL A 335 32.31 -5.83 -24.19
N GLU A 336 33.44 -5.29 -23.71
CA GLU A 336 33.89 -5.51 -22.34
C GLU A 336 32.83 -5.11 -21.29
N PHE A 337 32.23 -3.94 -21.44
CA PHE A 337 31.20 -3.48 -20.52
C PHE A 337 29.90 -4.32 -20.57
N VAL A 338 29.51 -4.80 -21.75
CA VAL A 338 28.40 -5.72 -21.92
C VAL A 338 28.71 -7.08 -21.29
N ASN A 339 29.93 -7.61 -21.50
CA ASN A 339 30.33 -8.85 -20.87
C ASN A 339 30.33 -8.78 -19.34
N GLN A 340 30.76 -7.66 -18.77
CA GLN A 340 30.68 -7.45 -17.32
C GLN A 340 29.23 -7.56 -16.78
N TYR A 341 28.23 -7.18 -17.57
CA TYR A 341 26.84 -7.38 -17.19
C TYR A 341 26.46 -8.88 -17.15
N TYR A 342 26.92 -9.68 -18.13
CA TYR A 342 26.56 -11.11 -18.18
C TYR A 342 27.36 -11.98 -17.22
N THR A 343 28.54 -11.55 -16.82
CA THR A 343 29.49 -12.34 -15.99
C THR A 343 29.55 -11.86 -14.55
N GLN A 344 28.78 -10.84 -14.18
CA GLN A 344 28.81 -10.31 -12.82
C GLN A 344 28.19 -11.28 -11.82
N GLU A 345 28.95 -11.69 -10.83
CA GLU A 345 28.51 -12.46 -9.70
C GLU A 345 28.54 -11.61 -8.42
N LYS A 346 27.64 -11.89 -7.48
CA LYS A 346 27.65 -11.20 -6.20
C LYS A 346 28.88 -11.64 -5.39
N PRO A 347 29.77 -10.74 -4.98
CA PRO A 347 30.88 -11.09 -4.11
C PRO A 347 30.40 -11.61 -2.75
N THR A 348 31.03 -12.62 -2.21
CA THR A 348 30.68 -13.27 -0.95
C THR A 348 30.74 -12.34 0.25
N GLU A 349 31.59 -11.33 0.22
CA GLU A 349 31.81 -10.35 1.30
C GLU A 349 30.90 -9.13 1.24
N MET A 350 30.10 -8.99 0.19
CA MET A 350 29.24 -7.81 -0.04
C MET A 350 27.81 -8.09 0.42
N ASN A 351 27.21 -7.17 1.19
CA ASN A 351 25.79 -7.27 1.54
C ASN A 351 24.90 -7.00 0.32
N TRP A 352 23.58 -7.35 0.45
CA TRP A 352 22.66 -7.24 -0.68
C TRP A 352 22.43 -5.78 -1.14
N GLU A 353 22.30 -4.84 -0.23
CA GLU A 353 22.05 -3.43 -0.56
C GLU A 353 23.23 -2.81 -1.28
N GLU A 354 24.44 -3.13 -0.83
CA GLU A 354 25.67 -2.69 -1.47
C GLU A 354 25.83 -3.28 -2.87
N TRP A 355 25.52 -4.58 -3.04
CA TRP A 355 25.49 -5.23 -4.34
C TRP A 355 24.51 -4.57 -5.30
N GLU A 356 23.24 -4.39 -4.89
CA GLU A 356 22.20 -3.74 -5.69
C GLU A 356 22.61 -2.33 -6.16
N SER A 357 23.34 -1.60 -5.36
CA SER A 357 23.83 -0.27 -5.73
C SER A 357 24.95 -0.30 -6.77
N LYS A 358 25.82 -1.30 -6.70
CA LYS A 358 27.04 -1.43 -7.54
C LYS A 358 26.82 -2.23 -8.82
N ARG A 359 25.92 -3.21 -8.84
CA ARG A 359 25.69 -4.08 -10.00
C ARG A 359 25.37 -3.32 -11.28
N ILE A 360 25.79 -3.90 -12.38
CA ILE A 360 25.46 -3.39 -13.72
C ILE A 360 24.05 -3.89 -14.08
N THR A 361 23.12 -2.98 -14.33
CA THR A 361 21.73 -3.30 -14.72
C THR A 361 21.56 -3.16 -16.24
N LYS A 362 20.54 -3.82 -16.84
CA LYS A 362 20.15 -3.64 -18.25
C LYS A 362 20.08 -2.15 -18.63
N ARG A 363 19.52 -1.33 -17.74
CA ARG A 363 19.46 0.13 -17.92
C ARG A 363 20.82 0.81 -17.97
N LYS A 364 21.79 0.36 -17.16
CA LYS A 364 23.16 0.89 -17.18
C LYS A 364 23.86 0.53 -18.51
N VAL A 365 23.65 -0.72 -19.00
CA VAL A 365 24.18 -1.18 -20.29
C VAL A 365 23.62 -0.35 -21.46
N LEU A 366 22.30 -0.27 -21.60
CA LEU A 366 21.67 0.52 -22.66
C LEU A 366 22.03 1.99 -22.59
N SER A 367 22.12 2.56 -21.39
CA SER A 367 22.56 3.95 -21.21
C SER A 367 24.03 4.16 -21.61
N TYR A 368 24.87 3.18 -21.33
CA TYR A 368 26.29 3.22 -21.74
C TYR A 368 26.45 3.13 -23.25
N LEU A 369 25.83 2.13 -23.88
CA LEU A 369 25.87 1.96 -25.34
C LEU A 369 25.28 3.18 -26.06
N LYS A 370 24.15 3.68 -25.60
CA LYS A 370 23.53 4.89 -26.16
C LYS A 370 24.43 6.13 -26.03
N ARG A 371 25.24 6.24 -24.99
CA ARG A 371 26.26 7.29 -24.83
C ARG A 371 27.39 7.14 -25.83
N LEU A 372 27.79 5.92 -26.17
CA LEU A 372 28.82 5.66 -27.17
C LEU A 372 28.35 6.07 -28.57
N VAL A 373 27.13 5.69 -28.93
CA VAL A 373 26.53 6.02 -30.25
C VAL A 373 26.24 7.53 -30.37
N SER A 374 25.81 8.19 -29.31
CA SER A 374 25.55 9.64 -29.33
C SER A 374 26.81 10.51 -29.54
N ARG A 375 27.99 9.90 -29.48
CA ARG A 375 29.29 10.57 -29.79
C ARG A 375 29.54 10.80 -31.28
N GLN A 376 28.66 10.37 -32.17
CA GLN A 376 28.75 10.67 -33.60
C GLN A 376 28.75 12.18 -33.91
N HIS A 377 28.22 12.99 -33.00
CA HIS A 377 28.13 14.44 -33.13
C HIS A 377 29.17 15.18 -32.28
N ILE A 378 30.34 14.57 -32.07
CA ILE A 378 31.42 15.21 -31.34
C ILE A 378 32.05 16.29 -32.22
N VAL A 379 32.10 17.47 -31.68
CA VAL A 379 32.63 18.69 -32.28
C VAL A 379 34.18 18.67 -32.33
N GLU A 380 34.72 19.43 -33.23
CA GLU A 380 36.16 19.58 -33.37
C GLU A 380 36.78 20.44 -32.27
N ARG A 381 36.01 21.12 -31.48
CA ARG A 381 36.42 21.96 -30.36
C ARG A 381 35.64 21.68 -29.10
N ASP A 382 36.12 22.09 -27.95
CA ASP A 382 35.42 22.03 -26.70
C ASP A 382 34.15 22.90 -26.78
N GLU A 383 33.01 22.32 -26.45
CA GLU A 383 31.73 23.00 -26.51
C GLU A 383 30.78 22.57 -25.42
N ILE A 384 29.83 23.43 -25.13
CA ILE A 384 28.70 23.15 -24.28
C ILE A 384 27.46 22.97 -25.15
N ARG A 385 26.80 21.84 -25.02
CA ARG A 385 25.56 21.52 -25.74
C ARG A 385 24.37 21.39 -24.83
N LEU A 386 23.24 21.85 -25.33
CA LEU A 386 21.95 21.58 -24.71
C LEU A 386 21.44 20.24 -25.20
N VAL A 387 21.37 19.27 -24.31
CA VAL A 387 20.90 17.91 -24.62
C VAL A 387 19.52 17.67 -24.03
N LYS A 388 18.59 17.25 -24.89
CA LYS A 388 17.27 16.82 -24.43
C LYS A 388 17.36 15.47 -23.72
N THR A 389 16.91 15.40 -22.50
CA THR A 389 16.86 14.18 -21.70
C THR A 389 15.42 13.86 -21.32
N ASN A 390 15.16 12.68 -20.76
CA ASN A 390 13.84 12.32 -20.23
C ASN A 390 13.37 13.26 -19.10
N TYR A 391 14.30 13.99 -18.47
CA TYR A 391 14.06 14.93 -17.37
C TYR A 391 14.11 16.40 -17.80
N GLY A 392 14.13 16.68 -19.11
CA GLY A 392 14.22 18.02 -19.65
C GLY A 392 15.54 18.30 -20.39
N LEU A 393 15.92 19.56 -20.51
CA LEU A 393 17.14 19.98 -21.18
C LEU A 393 18.31 20.04 -20.20
N ARG A 394 19.47 19.54 -20.60
CA ARG A 394 20.71 19.57 -19.82
C ARG A 394 21.88 20.12 -20.60
N LEU A 395 22.75 20.85 -19.93
CA LEU A 395 24.03 21.21 -20.47
C LEU A 395 25.01 20.04 -20.38
N LYS A 396 25.78 19.79 -21.44
CA LYS A 396 26.88 18.85 -21.46
C LYS A 396 28.09 19.50 -22.12
N GLY A 397 29.23 19.44 -21.45
CA GLY A 397 30.51 19.82 -22.02
C GLY A 397 31.16 18.64 -22.76
N TYR A 398 31.79 18.93 -23.90
CA TYR A 398 32.53 17.97 -24.68
C TYR A 398 33.91 18.55 -24.99
N SER A 399 34.96 17.72 -24.86
CA SER A 399 36.33 18.06 -25.21
C SER A 399 36.64 17.60 -26.60
N ALA A 400 37.07 18.52 -27.46
CA ALA A 400 37.51 18.23 -28.83
C ALA A 400 38.76 17.32 -28.86
N LYS A 401 39.69 17.56 -27.93
CA LYS A 401 40.98 16.83 -27.86
C LYS A 401 40.80 15.36 -27.54
N THR A 402 39.96 15.03 -26.59
CA THR A 402 39.74 13.66 -26.12
C THR A 402 38.53 12.99 -26.71
N ARG A 403 37.68 13.74 -27.37
CA ARG A 403 36.33 13.31 -27.83
C ARG A 403 35.47 12.68 -26.70
N LYS A 404 35.74 13.00 -25.45
CA LYS A 404 35.04 12.52 -24.28
C LYS A 404 34.15 13.64 -23.74
N MET A 405 33.02 13.24 -23.20
CA MET A 405 32.23 14.15 -22.38
C MET A 405 33.09 14.58 -21.18
N ILE A 406 33.20 15.86 -20.97
CA ILE A 406 33.87 16.41 -19.80
C ILE A 406 33.07 15.97 -18.62
N LYS A 407 33.62 15.06 -17.80
CA LYS A 407 33.08 14.79 -16.49
C LYS A 407 33.44 15.98 -15.63
N HIS A 408 32.44 16.71 -15.23
CA HIS A 408 32.58 17.49 -14.02
C HIS A 408 32.65 16.48 -12.88
N ASP A 409 33.81 16.31 -12.31
CA ASP A 409 34.00 15.50 -11.13
C ASP A 409 33.06 16.03 -10.06
N ASN A 410 32.35 15.13 -9.39
CA ASN A 410 31.43 15.47 -8.28
C ASN A 410 32.18 16.10 -7.09
N THR A 411 33.51 16.17 -7.16
CA THR A 411 34.41 16.74 -6.16
C THR A 411 34.83 18.17 -6.48
N THR A 412 34.66 18.63 -7.70
CA THR A 412 34.93 20.01 -8.08
C THR A 412 33.65 20.78 -8.15
N GLU A 413 33.65 21.92 -7.51
CA GLU A 413 32.58 22.92 -7.43
C GLU A 413 31.73 22.93 -8.70
N SER A 414 30.44 22.68 -8.54
CA SER A 414 29.50 22.82 -9.65
C SER A 414 29.53 24.27 -10.10
N MET A 415 30.19 24.56 -11.21
CA MET A 415 30.17 25.88 -11.81
C MET A 415 28.71 26.36 -11.94
N THR A 416 28.43 27.57 -11.55
CA THR A 416 27.16 28.21 -11.85
C THR A 416 27.00 28.31 -13.36
N PHE A 417 25.75 28.41 -13.81
CA PHE A 417 25.48 28.64 -15.25
C PHE A 417 26.30 29.80 -15.84
N ASN A 418 26.42 30.89 -15.09
CA ASN A 418 27.18 32.04 -15.47
C ASN A 418 28.69 31.75 -15.54
N GLU A 419 29.23 30.97 -14.61
CA GLU A 419 30.65 30.54 -14.68
C GLU A 419 30.89 29.59 -15.82
N MET A 420 29.97 28.68 -16.14
CA MET A 420 30.07 27.77 -17.30
C MET A 420 29.97 28.50 -18.64
N VAL A 421 29.13 29.52 -18.73
CA VAL A 421 28.84 30.23 -19.96
C VAL A 421 29.72 31.47 -20.15
N LEU A 422 29.97 32.21 -19.07
CA LEU A 422 30.74 33.46 -19.06
C LEU A 422 32.19 33.25 -18.65
N GLY A 423 32.55 32.15 -18.06
CA GLY A 423 33.84 31.82 -17.56
C GLY A 423 34.87 31.31 -18.62
N ASN A 424 34.66 31.58 -19.89
CA ASN A 424 35.64 31.56 -20.98
C ASN A 424 36.09 30.25 -21.59
N ASN A 425 35.71 29.08 -21.10
CA ASN A 425 36.34 27.85 -21.62
C ASN A 425 35.42 26.99 -22.51
N TYR A 426 34.12 27.31 -22.63
CA TYR A 426 33.20 26.53 -23.45
C TYR A 426 32.28 27.42 -24.28
N PRO A 427 32.69 27.74 -25.52
CA PRO A 427 31.86 28.52 -26.43
C PRO A 427 30.54 27.75 -26.69
N PHE A 428 29.42 28.43 -26.63
CA PHE A 428 28.14 27.89 -27.08
C PHE A 428 28.21 27.63 -28.58
N SER A 429 28.17 26.38 -28.95
CA SER A 429 28.10 26.00 -30.38
C SER A 429 26.70 26.19 -30.96
N ASP A 430 25.69 26.43 -30.11
CA ASP A 430 24.30 26.32 -30.51
C ASP A 430 23.48 27.55 -30.11
N LEU A 431 23.28 28.45 -31.08
CA LEU A 431 22.35 29.55 -30.97
C LEU A 431 20.91 29.11 -30.56
N THR A 432 20.56 27.85 -30.83
CA THR A 432 19.30 27.23 -30.41
C THR A 432 19.14 27.18 -28.92
N TYR A 433 20.23 27.08 -28.16
CA TYR A 433 20.18 27.09 -26.70
C TYR A 433 19.61 28.39 -26.17
N HIS A 434 20.14 29.54 -26.55
CA HIS A 434 19.65 30.83 -26.11
C HIS A 434 18.19 31.06 -26.53
N LYS A 435 17.82 30.61 -27.75
CA LYS A 435 16.42 30.70 -28.19
C LYS A 435 15.49 29.83 -27.35
N VAL A 436 15.90 28.59 -27.04
CA VAL A 436 15.08 27.68 -26.22
C VAL A 436 15.01 28.18 -24.79
N LEU A 437 16.10 28.64 -24.22
CA LEU A 437 16.16 29.18 -22.87
C LEU A 437 15.29 30.43 -22.75
N ASN A 438 15.50 31.42 -23.59
CA ASN A 438 14.73 32.65 -23.58
C ASN A 438 13.23 32.40 -23.81
N ARG A 439 12.90 31.46 -24.69
CA ARG A 439 11.50 31.07 -24.90
C ARG A 439 10.88 30.45 -23.64
N LYS A 440 11.63 29.61 -22.90
CA LYS A 440 11.14 28.99 -21.66
C LYS A 440 11.01 30.00 -20.54
N VAL A 441 11.97 30.88 -20.35
CA VAL A 441 11.93 31.96 -19.36
C VAL A 441 10.74 32.89 -19.65
N ARG A 442 10.63 33.38 -20.87
CA ARG A 442 9.50 34.22 -21.27
C ARG A 442 8.15 33.53 -21.17
N ALA A 443 8.11 32.23 -21.49
CA ALA A 443 6.89 31.44 -21.34
C ALA A 443 6.49 31.26 -19.88
N TYR A 444 7.45 31.13 -18.99
CA TYR A 444 7.19 31.08 -17.56
C TYR A 444 6.72 32.44 -17.01
N GLU A 445 7.44 33.49 -17.30
CA GLU A 445 7.08 34.85 -16.87
C GLU A 445 5.70 35.24 -17.38
N LYS A 446 5.44 35.01 -18.70
CA LYS A 446 4.15 35.32 -19.31
C LYS A 446 2.99 34.45 -18.81
N GLN A 447 3.23 33.17 -18.50
CA GLN A 447 2.19 32.20 -18.16
C GLN A 447 1.95 32.08 -16.66
N ASN A 448 2.81 32.67 -15.85
CA ASN A 448 2.75 32.56 -14.41
C ASN A 448 2.90 33.93 -13.71
N PRO A 449 2.09 34.91 -14.06
CA PRO A 449 2.04 36.16 -13.30
C PRO A 449 1.52 35.87 -11.89
N ASP A 450 1.83 36.74 -10.96
CA ASP A 450 1.24 36.77 -9.65
C ASP A 450 -0.26 37.01 -9.75
N PHE A 451 -1.08 36.26 -9.02
CA PHE A 451 -2.52 36.44 -9.04
C PHE A 451 -2.96 37.82 -8.56
N GLU A 452 -2.27 38.47 -7.63
CA GLU A 452 -2.58 39.77 -7.11
C GLU A 452 -2.30 40.89 -8.13
N SER A 453 -1.30 40.67 -9.00
CA SER A 453 -0.92 41.64 -10.05
C SER A 453 -1.69 41.47 -11.36
N MET A 454 -2.56 40.47 -11.44
CA MET A 454 -3.31 40.20 -12.67
C MET A 454 -4.51 41.10 -12.80
N GLU A 455 -4.61 41.77 -13.95
CA GLU A 455 -5.82 42.48 -14.34
C GLU A 455 -6.93 41.52 -14.77
N ARG A 456 -8.15 41.87 -14.53
CA ARG A 456 -9.32 41.10 -14.95
C ARG A 456 -9.48 41.16 -16.46
N ASN A 457 -9.87 40.02 -17.04
CA ASN A 457 -10.15 39.96 -18.48
C ASN A 457 -11.67 40.13 -18.73
N PRO A 458 -12.11 41.20 -19.44
CA PRO A 458 -13.54 41.49 -19.66
C PRO A 458 -14.30 40.35 -20.36
N GLU A 459 -13.66 39.61 -21.28
CA GLU A 459 -14.30 38.48 -21.99
C GLU A 459 -14.60 37.33 -21.04
N ILE A 460 -13.64 37.04 -20.14
CA ILE A 460 -13.81 35.96 -19.13
C ILE A 460 -14.84 36.41 -18.09
N ASP A 461 -14.82 37.65 -17.66
CA ASP A 461 -15.78 38.20 -16.71
C ASP A 461 -17.21 38.18 -17.29
N ASN A 462 -17.36 38.51 -18.56
CA ASN A 462 -18.63 38.38 -19.25
C ASN A 462 -19.11 36.93 -19.33
N TYR A 463 -18.22 36.00 -19.64
CA TYR A 463 -18.53 34.55 -19.60
C TYR A 463 -19.02 34.12 -18.22
N LEU A 464 -18.30 34.49 -17.17
CA LEU A 464 -18.61 34.10 -15.79
C LEU A 464 -19.91 34.74 -15.27
N SER A 465 -20.23 35.94 -15.70
CA SER A 465 -21.47 36.64 -15.29
C SER A 465 -22.72 35.96 -15.84
N HIS A 466 -22.65 35.40 -17.06
CA HIS A 466 -23.75 34.68 -17.70
C HIS A 466 -23.74 33.16 -17.41
N PHE A 467 -22.71 32.66 -16.76
CA PHE A 467 -22.59 31.25 -16.50
C PHE A 467 -23.58 30.76 -15.44
N SER A 468 -24.33 29.72 -15.77
CA SER A 468 -25.22 29.04 -14.84
C SER A 468 -25.23 27.54 -15.11
N LEU A 469 -25.41 26.75 -14.07
CA LEU A 469 -25.63 25.32 -14.14
C LEU A 469 -27.06 25.00 -13.73
N HIS A 470 -27.75 24.25 -14.58
CA HIS A 470 -29.10 23.80 -14.29
C HIS A 470 -29.04 22.37 -13.75
N ASN A 471 -29.41 22.21 -12.50
CA ASN A 471 -29.52 20.89 -11.88
C ASN A 471 -30.82 20.22 -12.34
N ARG A 472 -30.70 19.10 -13.07
CA ARG A 472 -31.84 18.36 -13.63
C ARG A 472 -32.66 17.65 -12.54
N SER A 473 -32.02 17.27 -11.44
CA SER A 473 -32.64 16.52 -10.35
C SER A 473 -33.44 17.44 -9.43
N THR A 474 -32.92 18.61 -9.07
CA THR A 474 -33.55 19.57 -8.15
C THR A 474 -34.23 20.74 -8.86
N GLN A 475 -34.08 20.88 -10.18
CA GLN A 475 -34.53 22.00 -10.98
C GLN A 475 -33.96 23.37 -10.55
N GLU A 476 -32.94 23.39 -9.71
CA GLU A 476 -32.27 24.59 -9.24
C GLU A 476 -31.25 25.11 -10.25
N VAL A 477 -31.15 26.44 -10.31
CA VAL A 477 -30.13 27.11 -11.10
C VAL A 477 -28.99 27.55 -10.18
N ILE A 478 -27.83 26.95 -10.36
CA ILE A 478 -26.62 27.26 -9.59
C ILE A 478 -25.88 28.39 -10.29
N LYS A 479 -25.67 29.50 -9.59
CA LYS A 479 -24.87 30.64 -10.04
C LYS A 479 -23.66 30.82 -9.13
N LEU A 480 -22.59 31.34 -9.71
CA LEU A 480 -21.38 31.69 -8.95
C LEU A 480 -21.62 32.98 -8.16
N ASN A 481 -21.09 33.06 -6.94
CA ASN A 481 -21.04 34.32 -6.22
C ASN A 481 -19.87 35.20 -6.70
N GLU A 482 -19.83 36.46 -6.29
CA GLU A 482 -18.85 37.43 -6.78
C GLU A 482 -17.40 37.05 -6.48
N LYS A 483 -17.15 36.43 -5.31
CA LYS A 483 -15.81 35.96 -4.93
C LYS A 483 -15.34 34.77 -5.77
N GLN A 484 -16.26 33.85 -6.04
CA GLN A 484 -16.00 32.72 -6.93
C GLN A 484 -15.74 33.18 -8.38
N LYS A 485 -16.53 34.14 -8.88
CA LYS A 485 -16.32 34.77 -10.21
C LYS A 485 -14.97 35.47 -10.29
N HIS A 486 -14.60 36.22 -9.25
CA HIS A 486 -13.33 36.92 -9.18
C HIS A 486 -12.17 35.94 -9.30
N ASP A 487 -12.12 34.89 -8.44
CA ASP A 487 -11.04 33.93 -8.41
C ASP A 487 -10.98 33.11 -9.70
N LEU A 488 -12.12 32.66 -10.21
CA LEU A 488 -12.19 31.93 -11.49
C LEU A 488 -11.77 32.79 -12.67
N GLY A 489 -12.07 34.10 -12.64
CA GLY A 489 -11.61 35.05 -13.64
C GLY A 489 -10.09 35.12 -13.76
N LEU A 490 -9.38 34.99 -12.63
CA LEU A 490 -7.92 34.92 -12.61
C LEU A 490 -7.41 33.52 -13.04
N VAL A 491 -8.04 32.45 -12.56
CA VAL A 491 -7.64 31.05 -12.86
C VAL A 491 -7.80 30.73 -14.35
N LEU A 492 -8.86 31.22 -15.00
CA LEU A 492 -9.14 30.99 -16.43
C LEU A 492 -8.14 31.67 -17.37
N GLN A 493 -7.45 32.70 -16.89
CA GLN A 493 -6.39 33.37 -17.66
C GLN A 493 -5.09 32.53 -17.63
N LYS A 494 -4.93 31.63 -16.66
CA LYS A 494 -3.73 30.80 -16.52
C LYS A 494 -3.93 29.41 -17.14
N LYS A 495 -2.85 28.76 -17.48
CA LYS A 495 -2.90 27.39 -17.99
C LYS A 495 -2.94 26.37 -16.87
N TYR A 496 -2.45 26.73 -15.71
CA TYR A 496 -2.37 25.86 -14.55
C TYR A 496 -2.40 26.66 -13.26
N SER A 497 -3.09 26.13 -12.26
CA SER A 497 -3.23 26.73 -10.94
C SER A 497 -3.67 25.69 -9.90
N ILE A 498 -3.53 26.04 -8.65
CA ILE A 498 -4.11 25.33 -7.51
C ILE A 498 -5.20 26.22 -6.92
N LEU A 499 -6.41 25.70 -6.84
CA LEU A 499 -7.55 26.34 -6.21
C LEU A 499 -7.70 25.75 -4.79
N ALA A 500 -7.12 26.44 -3.82
CA ALA A 500 -7.09 26.01 -2.44
C ALA A 500 -8.22 26.66 -1.64
N TRP A 501 -9.43 26.40 -2.03
CA TRP A 501 -10.61 26.84 -1.30
C TRP A 501 -10.94 25.84 -0.19
N GLN A 502 -11.26 26.34 0.98
CA GLN A 502 -11.67 25.50 2.11
C GLN A 502 -12.87 24.62 1.72
N GLN A 503 -13.11 23.55 2.42
CA GLN A 503 -14.19 22.62 2.10
C GLN A 503 -15.56 23.29 2.15
N GLY A 504 -16.52 22.78 1.39
CA GLY A 504 -17.86 23.36 1.31
C GLY A 504 -17.98 24.59 0.40
N SER A 505 -16.88 25.17 -0.11
CA SER A 505 -16.84 26.42 -0.90
C SER A 505 -17.18 26.28 -2.40
N GLY A 506 -17.60 25.10 -2.86
CA GLY A 506 -18.01 24.88 -4.25
C GLY A 506 -16.88 24.56 -5.21
N LYS A 507 -15.76 23.95 -4.77
CA LYS A 507 -14.60 23.57 -5.60
C LYS A 507 -14.96 22.75 -6.85
N SER A 508 -15.85 21.77 -6.70
CA SER A 508 -16.26 20.89 -7.81
C SER A 508 -17.00 21.70 -8.89
N ILE A 509 -17.87 22.62 -8.49
CA ILE A 509 -18.56 23.53 -9.40
C ILE A 509 -17.55 24.46 -10.09
N ALA A 510 -16.59 25.02 -9.34
CA ALA A 510 -15.52 25.84 -9.91
C ALA A 510 -14.69 25.07 -10.95
N ALA A 511 -14.38 23.82 -10.69
CA ALA A 511 -13.69 22.95 -11.66
C ALA A 511 -14.55 22.69 -12.91
N MET A 512 -15.87 22.51 -12.74
CA MET A 512 -16.81 22.37 -13.87
C MET A 512 -16.82 23.62 -14.75
N VAL A 513 -16.91 24.81 -14.15
CA VAL A 513 -16.82 26.10 -14.89
C VAL A 513 -15.52 26.17 -15.68
N TRP A 514 -14.40 25.84 -15.04
CA TRP A 514 -13.07 25.89 -15.65
C TRP A 514 -12.96 24.98 -16.86
N TYR A 515 -13.35 23.71 -16.75
CA TYR A 515 -13.21 22.80 -17.88
C TYR A 515 -14.25 23.07 -18.99
N LYS A 516 -15.46 23.51 -18.66
CA LYS A 516 -16.45 23.92 -19.66
C LYS A 516 -15.90 25.05 -20.52
N TYR A 517 -15.35 26.08 -19.91
CA TYR A 517 -14.70 27.17 -20.63
C TYR A 517 -13.61 26.67 -21.60
N LEU A 518 -12.81 25.70 -21.21
CA LEU A 518 -11.77 25.13 -22.06
C LEU A 518 -12.32 24.28 -23.22
N LEU A 519 -13.38 23.53 -22.99
CA LEU A 519 -14.04 22.71 -24.01
C LEU A 519 -14.77 23.60 -25.05
N GLU A 520 -15.57 24.52 -24.58
CA GLU A 520 -16.34 25.47 -25.42
C GLU A 520 -15.40 26.30 -26.29
N ASN A 521 -14.30 26.78 -25.74
CA ASN A 521 -13.28 27.49 -26.51
C ASN A 521 -12.32 26.58 -27.31
N LYS A 522 -12.61 25.26 -27.42
CA LYS A 522 -11.83 24.26 -28.18
C LYS A 522 -10.35 24.22 -27.83
N ARG A 523 -10.00 24.65 -26.60
CA ARG A 523 -8.61 24.62 -26.11
C ARG A 523 -8.11 23.22 -25.81
N VAL A 524 -9.03 22.32 -25.46
CA VAL A 524 -8.79 20.90 -25.17
C VAL A 524 -9.82 20.03 -25.85
N ARG A 525 -9.50 18.72 -25.99
CA ARG A 525 -10.41 17.72 -26.58
C ARG A 525 -11.14 16.91 -25.52
N ASN A 526 -10.46 16.63 -24.41
CA ASN A 526 -11.01 15.87 -23.30
C ASN A 526 -10.52 16.46 -21.99
N VAL A 527 -11.26 16.19 -20.93
CA VAL A 527 -10.92 16.59 -19.57
C VAL A 527 -10.83 15.33 -18.73
N PHE A 528 -9.71 15.13 -18.05
CA PHE A 528 -9.54 14.10 -17.05
C PHE A 528 -9.83 14.68 -15.68
N VAL A 529 -10.76 14.06 -14.95
CA VAL A 529 -10.99 14.32 -13.54
C VAL A 529 -10.42 13.16 -12.76
N VAL A 530 -9.40 13.44 -11.95
CA VAL A 530 -8.70 12.46 -11.13
C VAL A 530 -8.99 12.75 -9.67
N SER A 531 -9.47 11.77 -8.92
CA SER A 531 -9.76 11.89 -7.49
C SER A 531 -9.73 10.52 -6.79
N ALA A 532 -10.07 10.47 -5.51
CA ALA A 532 -10.31 9.22 -4.80
C ALA A 532 -11.48 8.44 -5.41
N ALA A 533 -11.45 7.11 -5.33
CA ALA A 533 -12.48 6.25 -5.95
C ALA A 533 -13.91 6.62 -5.51
N ILE A 534 -14.09 6.89 -4.22
CA ILE A 534 -15.38 7.26 -3.66
C ILE A 534 -15.88 8.59 -4.23
N ALA A 535 -15.03 9.60 -4.34
CA ALA A 535 -15.38 10.89 -4.92
C ALA A 535 -15.76 10.77 -6.41
N ILE A 536 -15.05 9.91 -7.16
CA ILE A 536 -15.40 9.61 -8.56
C ILE A 536 -16.78 8.99 -8.67
N HIS A 537 -17.08 7.96 -7.87
CA HIS A 537 -18.31 7.17 -8.02
C HIS A 537 -19.56 7.78 -7.38
N LEU A 538 -19.40 8.69 -6.43
CA LEU A 538 -20.55 9.26 -5.72
C LEU A 538 -20.72 10.76 -5.99
N THR A 539 -19.64 11.54 -5.96
CA THR A 539 -19.75 13.00 -6.11
C THR A 539 -19.69 13.41 -7.58
N TRP A 540 -18.66 12.97 -8.29
CA TRP A 540 -18.45 13.40 -9.65
C TRP A 540 -19.46 12.82 -10.63
N THR A 541 -19.77 11.51 -10.54
CA THR A 541 -20.82 10.91 -11.38
C THR A 541 -22.16 11.57 -11.12
N GLN A 542 -22.55 11.77 -9.85
CA GLN A 542 -23.81 12.44 -9.52
C GLN A 542 -23.87 13.87 -10.04
N ASN A 543 -22.81 14.66 -9.83
CA ASN A 543 -22.77 16.03 -10.34
C ASN A 543 -22.87 16.08 -11.88
N LEU A 544 -22.18 15.20 -12.59
CA LEU A 544 -22.21 15.18 -14.04
C LEU A 544 -23.58 14.74 -14.58
N GLU A 545 -24.24 13.79 -13.92
CA GLU A 545 -25.61 13.38 -14.23
C GLU A 545 -26.60 14.51 -13.94
N ASP A 546 -26.49 15.16 -12.79
CA ASP A 546 -27.36 16.26 -12.38
C ASP A 546 -27.27 17.45 -13.36
N PHE A 547 -26.09 17.70 -13.93
CA PHE A 547 -25.89 18.77 -14.91
C PHE A 547 -25.92 18.29 -16.38
N GLY A 548 -26.16 17.03 -16.61
CA GLY A 548 -26.33 16.46 -17.95
C GLY A 548 -25.08 16.44 -18.82
N GLU A 549 -23.93 16.24 -18.21
CA GLU A 549 -22.64 16.18 -18.88
C GLU A 549 -22.37 14.79 -19.49
N ASP A 550 -21.71 14.73 -20.64
CA ASP A 550 -21.25 13.46 -21.23
C ASP A 550 -19.93 13.03 -20.58
N TYR A 551 -19.92 11.88 -19.92
CA TYR A 551 -18.76 11.40 -19.21
C TYR A 551 -18.55 9.89 -19.36
N ILE A 552 -17.33 9.44 -19.09
CA ILE A 552 -16.96 8.03 -19.00
C ILE A 552 -16.16 7.78 -17.73
N VAL A 553 -16.48 6.69 -17.01
CA VAL A 553 -15.72 6.25 -15.84
C VAL A 553 -14.76 5.14 -16.25
N ILE A 554 -13.47 5.33 -16.03
CA ILE A 554 -12.45 4.33 -16.37
C ILE A 554 -12.38 3.24 -15.30
N ARG A 555 -12.84 2.05 -15.67
CA ARG A 555 -12.80 0.81 -14.86
C ARG A 555 -11.96 -0.28 -15.52
N SER A 556 -11.87 -0.22 -16.87
CA SER A 556 -11.21 -1.22 -17.71
C SER A 556 -10.38 -0.57 -18.81
N LEU A 557 -9.60 -1.38 -19.53
CA LEU A 557 -8.89 -0.95 -20.74
C LEU A 557 -9.85 -0.57 -21.87
N ALA A 558 -10.98 -1.26 -21.98
CA ALA A 558 -12.00 -0.96 -22.98
C ALA A 558 -12.56 0.45 -22.83
N ASP A 559 -12.74 0.93 -21.60
CA ASP A 559 -13.23 2.28 -21.36
C ASP A 559 -12.24 3.33 -21.89
N ILE A 560 -10.92 3.09 -21.73
CA ILE A 560 -9.90 4.00 -22.28
C ILE A 560 -9.94 4.06 -23.81
N GLN A 561 -10.24 2.94 -24.43
CA GLN A 561 -10.35 2.84 -25.91
C GLN A 561 -11.63 3.49 -26.45
N SER A 562 -12.67 3.55 -25.64
CA SER A 562 -13.97 4.12 -26.00
C SER A 562 -14.13 5.62 -25.72
N ILE A 563 -13.09 6.30 -25.19
CA ILE A 563 -13.13 7.73 -24.92
C ILE A 563 -13.38 8.53 -26.19
N LYS A 564 -14.48 9.31 -26.21
CA LYS A 564 -14.85 10.17 -27.33
C LYS A 564 -14.35 11.60 -27.15
N PRO A 565 -14.08 12.35 -28.23
CA PRO A 565 -13.78 13.77 -28.13
C PRO A 565 -14.93 14.55 -27.48
N GLY A 566 -14.61 15.50 -26.62
CA GLY A 566 -15.58 16.30 -25.87
C GLY A 566 -15.97 15.67 -24.51
N GLN A 567 -15.75 14.38 -24.33
CA GLN A 567 -16.19 13.63 -23.18
C GLN A 567 -15.30 13.90 -21.95
N ILE A 568 -15.93 13.93 -20.76
CA ILE A 568 -15.25 14.04 -19.47
C ILE A 568 -14.85 12.65 -19.02
N VAL A 569 -13.58 12.46 -18.67
CA VAL A 569 -13.01 11.17 -18.26
C VAL A 569 -12.80 11.15 -16.76
N LEU A 570 -13.60 10.37 -16.06
CA LEU A 570 -13.49 10.15 -14.62
C LEU A 570 -12.57 8.96 -14.35
N ILE A 571 -11.52 9.17 -13.58
CA ILE A 571 -10.60 8.10 -13.22
C ILE A 571 -10.13 8.21 -11.78
N SER A 572 -10.21 7.12 -11.03
CA SER A 572 -9.67 7.09 -9.68
C SER A 572 -8.15 6.97 -9.67
N LEU A 573 -7.51 7.45 -8.61
CA LEU A 573 -6.05 7.36 -8.42
C LEU A 573 -5.52 5.92 -8.52
N ASN A 574 -6.29 4.93 -8.07
CA ASN A 574 -5.93 3.52 -8.19
C ASN A 574 -5.95 3.04 -9.65
N MET A 575 -7.03 3.39 -10.38
CA MET A 575 -7.16 3.04 -11.80
C MET A 575 -6.13 3.78 -12.65
N LEU A 576 -5.80 5.02 -12.30
CA LEU A 576 -4.74 5.78 -12.94
C LEU A 576 -3.38 5.11 -12.75
N SER A 577 -3.10 4.57 -11.56
CA SER A 577 -1.87 3.81 -11.31
C SER A 577 -1.83 2.52 -12.12
N LYS A 578 -2.95 1.81 -12.18
CA LYS A 578 -3.09 0.56 -12.94
C LYS A 578 -2.91 0.77 -14.45
N TYR A 579 -3.53 1.81 -15.01
CA TYR A 579 -3.53 2.10 -16.46
C TYR A 579 -2.59 3.24 -16.86
N LYS A 580 -1.54 3.48 -16.07
CA LYS A 580 -0.56 4.55 -16.28
C LYS A 580 -0.03 4.64 -17.72
N HIS A 581 0.39 3.53 -18.29
CA HIS A 581 0.98 3.49 -19.62
C HIS A 581 -0.03 3.78 -20.72
N GLN A 582 -1.25 3.28 -20.58
CA GLN A 582 -2.34 3.48 -21.53
C GLN A 582 -2.80 4.93 -21.55
N ILE A 583 -2.96 5.54 -20.36
CA ILE A 583 -3.31 6.97 -20.26
C ILE A 583 -2.18 7.85 -20.80
N GLN A 584 -0.92 7.53 -20.56
CA GLN A 584 0.21 8.23 -21.18
C GLN A 584 0.20 8.12 -22.71
N LYS A 585 -0.14 6.93 -23.23
CA LYS A 585 -0.28 6.71 -24.68
C LYS A 585 -1.43 7.55 -25.23
N PHE A 586 -2.60 7.50 -24.59
CA PHE A 586 -3.77 8.29 -24.96
C PHE A 586 -3.41 9.81 -25.02
N ASN A 587 -2.83 10.38 -23.96
CA ASN A 587 -2.46 11.77 -23.91
C ASN A 587 -1.49 12.16 -25.04
N ARG A 588 -0.53 11.28 -25.39
CA ARG A 588 0.37 11.52 -26.53
C ARG A 588 -0.36 11.49 -27.87
N MET A 589 -1.28 10.54 -28.08
CA MET A 589 -2.08 10.44 -29.29
C MET A 589 -2.99 11.68 -29.48
N GLN A 590 -3.50 12.24 -28.39
CA GLN A 590 -4.25 13.51 -28.40
C GLN A 590 -3.36 14.75 -28.50
N SER A 591 -2.06 14.60 -28.82
CA SER A 591 -1.09 15.70 -28.89
C SER A 591 -1.09 16.58 -27.64
N GLN A 592 -1.31 16.00 -26.46
CA GLN A 592 -1.46 16.68 -25.17
C GLN A 592 -2.62 17.70 -25.11
N LYS A 593 -3.59 17.62 -26.03
CA LYS A 593 -4.80 18.46 -26.03
C LYS A 593 -5.86 17.93 -25.06
N VAL A 594 -5.45 17.66 -23.84
CA VAL A 594 -6.30 17.26 -22.72
C VAL A 594 -6.12 18.24 -21.58
N ALA A 595 -7.12 18.36 -20.70
CA ALA A 595 -7.02 19.08 -19.44
C ALA A 595 -7.02 18.09 -18.27
N LEU A 596 -6.42 18.49 -17.17
CA LEU A 596 -6.45 17.76 -15.89
C LEU A 596 -7.19 18.60 -14.85
N VAL A 597 -8.20 18.02 -14.25
CA VAL A 597 -8.73 18.41 -12.94
C VAL A 597 -8.25 17.36 -11.95
N MET A 598 -7.41 17.76 -11.01
CA MET A 598 -7.00 16.89 -9.89
C MET A 598 -7.75 17.35 -8.64
N ASP A 599 -8.80 16.63 -8.29
CA ASP A 599 -9.62 16.95 -7.13
C ASP A 599 -9.04 16.28 -5.88
N GLU A 600 -9.11 16.99 -4.75
CA GLU A 600 -8.43 16.64 -3.50
C GLU A 600 -6.92 16.37 -3.75
N SER A 601 -6.23 17.35 -4.33
CA SER A 601 -4.85 17.21 -4.77
C SER A 601 -3.83 16.99 -3.62
N ASP A 602 -4.22 17.20 -2.38
CA ASP A 602 -3.48 16.83 -1.18
C ASP A 602 -3.28 15.30 -1.04
N GLU A 603 -4.05 14.46 -1.76
CA GLU A 603 -3.77 13.02 -1.90
C GLU A 603 -2.41 12.74 -2.58
N LEU A 604 -1.84 13.73 -3.27
CA LEU A 604 -0.51 13.65 -3.87
C LEU A 604 0.63 13.99 -2.91
N SER A 605 0.35 14.28 -1.64
CA SER A 605 1.33 14.71 -0.64
C SER A 605 2.53 13.77 -0.48
N ASN A 606 2.35 12.46 -0.69
CA ASN A 606 3.44 11.49 -0.65
C ASN A 606 4.07 11.29 -2.04
N HIS A 607 5.19 11.97 -2.29
CA HIS A 607 5.94 11.88 -3.55
C HIS A 607 6.37 10.46 -3.94
N ARG A 608 6.59 9.57 -2.97
CA ARG A 608 7.03 8.18 -3.20
C ARG A 608 5.89 7.23 -3.51
N SER A 609 4.64 7.65 -3.34
CA SER A 609 3.50 6.78 -3.60
C SER A 609 3.34 6.47 -5.09
N LEU A 610 2.87 5.26 -5.41
CA LEU A 610 2.58 4.85 -6.78
C LEU A 610 1.52 5.76 -7.43
N ARG A 611 0.54 6.20 -6.66
CA ARG A 611 -0.53 7.11 -7.12
C ARG A 611 0.01 8.46 -7.56
N THR A 612 0.86 9.07 -6.73
CA THR A 612 1.51 10.35 -7.05
C THR A 612 2.42 10.23 -8.26
N SER A 613 3.26 9.19 -8.28
CA SER A 613 4.15 8.92 -9.41
C SER A 613 3.38 8.70 -10.73
N ALA A 614 2.25 7.98 -10.68
CA ALA A 614 1.42 7.77 -11.85
C ALA A 614 0.78 9.07 -12.33
N THR A 615 0.23 9.88 -11.43
CA THR A 615 -0.40 11.16 -11.76
C THR A 615 0.59 12.11 -12.41
N ILE A 616 1.77 12.30 -11.81
CA ILE A 616 2.84 13.14 -12.39
C ILE A 616 3.26 12.60 -13.76
N ALA A 617 3.46 11.31 -13.89
CA ALA A 617 3.90 10.69 -15.15
C ALA A 617 2.88 10.85 -16.28
N CYS A 618 1.59 10.74 -15.98
CA CYS A 618 0.52 10.87 -16.98
C CYS A 618 0.28 12.34 -17.40
N PHE A 619 0.31 13.27 -16.45
CA PHE A 619 -0.24 14.60 -16.70
C PHE A 619 0.78 15.74 -16.63
N ARG A 620 2.03 15.54 -16.20
CA ARG A 620 3.01 16.62 -16.12
C ARG A 620 3.21 17.41 -17.44
N ARG A 621 2.99 16.78 -18.59
CA ARG A 621 3.15 17.41 -19.92
C ARG A 621 1.87 18.05 -20.46
N VAL A 622 0.75 17.79 -19.84
CA VAL A 622 -0.54 18.40 -20.18
C VAL A 622 -0.47 19.90 -19.90
N LYS A 623 -1.04 20.70 -20.79
CA LYS A 623 -0.93 22.15 -20.69
C LYS A 623 -1.86 22.76 -19.65
N TYR A 624 -3.11 22.31 -19.61
CA TYR A 624 -4.15 22.86 -18.76
C TYR A 624 -4.35 21.95 -17.55
N LYS A 625 -4.12 22.50 -16.37
CA LYS A 625 -4.21 21.76 -15.10
C LYS A 625 -4.85 22.64 -14.05
N LEU A 626 -5.92 22.16 -13.46
CA LEU A 626 -6.51 22.71 -12.27
C LEU A 626 -6.42 21.68 -11.15
N LEU A 627 -5.73 22.03 -10.10
CA LEU A 627 -5.71 21.23 -8.89
C LEU A 627 -6.66 21.88 -7.88
N THR A 628 -7.54 21.10 -7.28
CA THR A 628 -8.45 21.58 -6.25
C THR A 628 -8.14 20.88 -4.94
N THR A 629 -8.12 21.61 -3.84
CA THR A 629 -7.92 21.06 -2.50
C THR A 629 -8.54 21.93 -1.42
N GLY A 630 -8.98 21.34 -0.33
CA GLY A 630 -9.33 22.06 0.89
C GLY A 630 -8.12 22.32 1.79
N THR A 631 -7.05 21.54 1.58
CA THR A 631 -5.81 21.59 2.36
C THR A 631 -4.62 21.46 1.43
N THR A 632 -3.72 22.43 1.44
CA THR A 632 -2.53 22.40 0.59
C THR A 632 -1.46 21.45 1.10
N THR A 633 -1.38 21.29 2.41
CA THR A 633 -0.47 20.38 3.10
C THR A 633 -1.20 19.66 4.25
N ARG A 634 -0.79 18.45 4.59
CA ARG A 634 -1.37 17.66 5.70
C ARG A 634 -0.51 17.71 6.97
N ASN A 635 0.81 17.69 6.81
CA ASN A 635 1.75 17.57 7.92
C ASN A 635 2.92 18.56 7.87
N ASN A 636 3.39 18.92 6.69
CA ASN A 636 4.49 19.85 6.51
C ASN A 636 4.50 20.47 5.11
N VAL A 637 5.21 21.60 4.97
CA VAL A 637 5.27 22.35 3.71
C VAL A 637 5.87 21.54 2.53
N ASN A 638 6.67 20.52 2.81
CA ASN A 638 7.27 19.70 1.76
C ASN A 638 6.25 18.86 0.98
N GLU A 639 5.07 18.67 1.53
CA GLU A 639 3.99 17.91 0.90
C GLU A 639 3.34 18.64 -0.28
N ILE A 640 3.59 19.93 -0.42
CA ILE A 640 3.13 20.71 -1.60
C ILE A 640 3.99 20.44 -2.83
N TYR A 641 5.23 19.95 -2.64
CA TYR A 641 6.17 19.75 -3.76
C TYR A 641 5.64 18.88 -4.90
N PRO A 642 4.99 17.73 -4.67
CA PRO A 642 4.46 16.91 -5.76
C PRO A 642 3.40 17.64 -6.60
N GLN A 643 2.60 18.49 -5.98
CA GLN A 643 1.61 19.33 -6.67
C GLN A 643 2.30 20.38 -7.55
N LEU A 644 3.34 21.03 -7.04
CA LEU A 644 4.16 21.97 -7.79
C LEU A 644 4.91 21.28 -8.94
N GLU A 645 5.45 20.07 -8.71
CA GLU A 645 6.09 19.26 -9.75
C GLU A 645 5.10 18.90 -10.87
N LEU A 646 3.89 18.51 -10.52
CA LEU A 646 2.82 18.22 -11.48
C LEU A 646 2.50 19.46 -12.32
N ILE A 647 2.36 20.60 -11.71
CA ILE A 647 2.05 21.88 -12.35
C ILE A 647 3.16 22.32 -13.28
N TYR A 648 4.37 22.46 -12.77
CA TYR A 648 5.50 23.04 -13.50
C TYR A 648 6.21 22.04 -14.40
N ASN A 649 5.86 20.76 -14.35
CA ASN A 649 6.50 19.71 -15.16
C ASN A 649 8.01 19.61 -14.93
N ASN A 650 8.51 20.11 -13.84
CA ASN A 650 9.94 20.25 -13.60
C ASN A 650 10.71 20.87 -14.78
N SER A 651 9.99 21.59 -15.64
CA SER A 651 10.54 22.25 -16.84
C SER A 651 11.21 23.57 -16.51
N ILE A 652 10.98 24.07 -15.31
CA ILE A 652 11.53 25.30 -14.79
C ILE A 652 12.01 25.01 -13.38
N ASN A 653 13.24 25.42 -13.11
CA ASN A 653 13.77 25.30 -11.77
C ASN A 653 13.24 26.43 -10.89
N PHE A 654 12.02 26.31 -10.40
CA PHE A 654 11.40 27.30 -9.51
C PHE A 654 12.12 27.44 -8.15
N LEU A 655 13.05 26.53 -7.83
CA LEU A 655 13.90 26.59 -6.64
C LEU A 655 15.16 27.44 -6.85
N CYS A 656 15.40 27.91 -8.05
CA CYS A 656 16.57 28.75 -8.37
C CYS A 656 16.50 30.17 -7.76
N THR A 657 15.34 30.60 -7.29
CA THR A 657 15.16 31.86 -6.59
C THR A 657 15.67 31.84 -5.14
N CYS A 658 15.87 30.65 -4.57
CA CYS A 658 16.42 30.50 -3.24
C CYS A 658 17.95 30.62 -3.26
N LYS A 659 18.50 31.69 -2.73
CA LYS A 659 19.95 31.91 -2.61
C LYS A 659 20.63 30.94 -1.65
N HIS A 660 19.93 30.51 -0.62
CA HIS A 660 20.46 29.64 0.41
C HIS A 660 19.64 28.36 0.56
N ILE A 661 20.31 27.29 0.97
CA ILE A 661 19.73 26.04 1.40
C ILE A 661 20.14 25.74 2.83
N TYR A 662 19.37 24.88 3.47
CA TYR A 662 19.55 24.54 4.87
C TYR A 662 19.66 23.04 5.03
N GLY A 663 20.62 22.59 5.81
CA GLY A 663 20.85 21.21 6.20
C GLY A 663 20.67 21.05 7.70
N VAL A 664 20.67 19.83 8.17
CA VAL A 664 20.73 19.50 9.59
C VAL A 664 21.99 18.70 9.81
N ASP A 665 22.87 19.15 10.69
CA ASP A 665 24.09 18.46 11.04
C ASP A 665 23.84 17.24 11.95
N LYS A 666 24.92 16.55 12.32
CA LYS A 666 24.84 15.35 13.18
C LYS A 666 24.32 15.68 14.60
N GLU A 667 24.45 16.92 15.04
CA GLU A 667 24.00 17.41 16.34
C GLU A 667 22.55 17.94 16.31
N GLY A 668 21.92 17.95 15.14
CA GLY A 668 20.56 18.43 14.94
C GLY A 668 20.44 19.95 14.75
N LYS A 669 21.55 20.68 14.60
CA LYS A 669 21.54 22.11 14.29
C LYS A 669 21.34 22.37 12.81
N VAL A 670 20.63 23.44 12.49
CA VAL A 670 20.40 23.83 11.09
C VAL A 670 21.64 24.61 10.59
N VAL A 671 22.22 24.09 9.51
CA VAL A 671 23.37 24.71 8.83
C VAL A 671 22.91 25.38 7.55
N LYS A 672 23.30 26.62 7.32
CA LYS A 672 23.01 27.40 6.13
C LYS A 672 24.13 27.22 5.10
N GLU A 673 23.77 26.89 3.86
CA GLU A 673 24.69 26.70 2.73
C GLU A 673 24.23 27.52 1.52
N GLU A 674 25.12 27.78 0.58
CA GLU A 674 24.74 28.38 -0.69
C GLU A 674 23.99 27.37 -1.57
N ASN A 675 22.94 27.83 -2.23
CA ASN A 675 22.20 27.01 -3.16
C ASN A 675 22.91 26.95 -4.51
N ARG A 676 23.60 25.84 -4.78
CA ARG A 676 24.28 25.62 -6.07
C ARG A 676 23.34 25.64 -7.29
N SER A 677 22.03 25.60 -7.08
CA SER A 677 21.00 25.76 -8.12
C SER A 677 20.50 27.19 -8.26
N TYR A 678 20.99 28.13 -7.45
CA TYR A 678 20.61 29.53 -7.53
C TYR A 678 20.84 30.09 -8.93
N MET A 679 19.88 30.83 -9.45
CA MET A 679 19.87 31.44 -10.79
C MET A 679 20.08 30.44 -11.95
N LYS A 680 19.97 29.15 -11.73
CA LYS A 680 20.02 28.14 -12.80
C LYS A 680 18.65 27.95 -13.43
N PRO A 681 18.51 28.19 -14.72
CA PRO A 681 17.24 28.09 -15.43
C PRO A 681 16.80 26.65 -15.74
N PHE A 682 17.59 25.66 -15.33
CA PHE A 682 17.35 24.26 -15.63
C PHE A 682 16.62 23.56 -14.49
N PRO A 683 15.84 22.51 -14.77
CA PRO A 683 15.17 21.72 -13.77
C PRO A 683 16.12 21.16 -12.72
N ALA A 684 15.75 21.21 -11.46
CA ALA A 684 16.48 20.58 -10.38
C ALA A 684 16.34 19.05 -10.45
N TYR A 685 17.47 18.33 -10.42
CA TYR A 685 17.47 16.88 -10.52
C TYR A 685 16.88 16.16 -9.33
N SER A 686 17.11 16.70 -8.17
CA SER A 686 16.68 16.20 -6.88
C SER A 686 15.62 17.10 -6.27
N GLY A 687 14.62 17.46 -7.07
CA GLY A 687 13.67 18.52 -6.76
C GLY A 687 13.10 18.45 -5.35
N LEU A 688 12.55 17.29 -4.93
CA LEU A 688 12.05 17.15 -3.55
C LEU A 688 13.14 17.33 -2.49
N SER A 689 14.34 16.80 -2.73
CA SER A 689 15.46 16.94 -1.78
C SER A 689 15.92 18.40 -1.70
N LEU A 690 15.99 19.09 -2.83
CA LEU A 690 16.33 20.50 -2.89
C LEU A 690 15.22 21.35 -2.25
N PHE A 691 13.94 21.05 -2.52
CA PHE A 691 12.81 21.72 -1.92
C PHE A 691 12.84 21.65 -0.38
N LYS A 692 13.13 20.47 0.14
CA LYS A 692 13.32 20.29 1.59
C LYS A 692 14.44 21.15 2.13
N LYS A 693 15.58 21.16 1.47
CA LYS A 693 16.71 22.00 1.85
C LYS A 693 16.42 23.50 1.74
N CYS A 694 15.59 23.92 0.80
CA CYS A 694 15.20 25.31 0.66
C CYS A 694 14.25 25.78 1.76
N PHE A 695 13.25 24.96 2.12
CA PHE A 695 12.12 25.45 2.90
C PHE A 695 11.92 24.78 4.25
N SER A 696 12.17 23.46 4.37
CA SER A 696 11.94 22.71 5.60
C SER A 696 12.87 21.51 5.70
N PRO A 697 14.13 21.70 6.08
CA PRO A 697 15.16 20.66 6.09
C PRO A 697 14.95 19.59 7.16
N ALA A 698 14.26 19.91 8.26
CA ALA A 698 14.05 19.02 9.39
C ALA A 698 12.81 18.13 9.22
N LYS A 699 12.86 16.92 9.81
CA LYS A 699 11.70 16.04 9.94
C LYS A 699 10.92 16.41 11.20
N ILE A 700 9.62 16.62 11.06
CA ILE A 700 8.72 16.65 12.21
C ILE A 700 8.57 15.19 12.67
N THR A 701 9.06 14.87 13.86
CA THR A 701 8.85 13.56 14.48
C THR A 701 7.57 13.59 15.31
N VAL A 702 6.91 12.45 15.43
CA VAL A 702 5.65 12.29 16.19
C VAL A 702 5.85 12.58 17.68
N PHE A 703 7.09 12.59 18.17
CA PHE A 703 7.45 12.65 19.59
C PHE A 703 8.14 13.93 20.03
N GLY A 704 8.23 14.89 19.19
CA GLY A 704 8.87 16.12 19.64
C GLY A 704 9.02 17.10 18.49
N ILE A 705 8.31 18.16 18.60
CA ILE A 705 8.58 19.35 17.83
C ILE A 705 9.77 19.99 18.52
N LYS A 706 11.00 19.62 18.09
CA LYS A 706 12.15 20.46 18.44
C LYS A 706 11.84 21.85 17.88
N LYS A 707 11.96 22.89 18.67
CA LYS A 707 11.68 24.29 18.30
C LYS A 707 12.18 24.69 16.91
N HIS A 708 13.24 24.05 16.41
CA HIS A 708 13.85 24.31 15.10
C HIS A 708 13.16 23.61 13.92
N ASN A 709 12.24 22.67 14.15
CA ASN A 709 11.61 21.87 13.09
C ASN A 709 10.36 22.53 12.49
N GLN A 710 9.88 23.62 13.07
CA GLN A 710 8.68 24.34 12.61
C GLN A 710 9.02 25.53 11.70
N ASN A 711 10.26 25.97 11.65
CA ASN A 711 10.64 27.13 10.88
C ASN A 711 10.65 26.84 9.38
N ILE A 712 9.93 27.66 8.64
CA ILE A 712 9.99 27.74 7.18
C ILE A 712 11.10 28.71 6.83
N TYR A 713 12.06 28.24 6.03
CA TYR A 713 13.18 29.03 5.52
C TYR A 713 12.87 29.62 4.15
N ASN A 714 13.59 30.63 3.72
CA ASN A 714 13.38 31.34 2.44
C ASN A 714 11.90 31.69 2.20
N LYS A 715 11.26 32.29 3.21
CA LYS A 715 9.82 32.58 3.17
C LYS A 715 9.42 33.38 1.92
N ASP A 716 10.20 34.40 1.55
CA ASP A 716 9.91 35.25 0.39
C ASP A 716 9.83 34.43 -0.92
N SER A 717 10.80 33.55 -1.13
CA SER A 717 10.80 32.66 -2.30
C SER A 717 9.62 31.68 -2.30
N LEU A 718 9.22 31.17 -1.14
CA LEU A 718 8.06 30.31 -1.03
C LEU A 718 6.77 31.09 -1.25
N THR A 719 6.67 32.29 -0.68
CA THR A 719 5.56 33.20 -0.88
C THR A 719 5.37 33.52 -2.36
N GLU A 720 6.45 33.86 -3.06
CA GLU A 720 6.41 34.10 -4.52
C GLU A 720 5.86 32.88 -5.31
N ILE A 721 6.31 31.67 -4.98
CA ILE A 721 5.83 30.44 -5.61
C ILE A 721 4.32 30.27 -5.34
N ILE A 722 3.90 30.50 -4.11
CA ILE A 722 2.50 30.36 -3.69
C ILE A 722 1.63 31.40 -4.40
N GLN A 723 1.98 32.68 -4.36
CA GLN A 723 1.24 33.77 -4.99
C GLN A 723 1.07 33.58 -6.50
N LYS A 724 2.07 33.02 -7.16
CA LYS A 724 2.02 32.68 -8.59
C LYS A 724 1.23 31.41 -8.91
N THR A 725 0.94 30.54 -7.93
CA THR A 725 0.46 29.18 -8.20
C THR A 725 -0.89 28.89 -7.57
N ILE A 726 -1.16 29.46 -6.39
CA ILE A 726 -2.27 29.06 -5.54
C ILE A 726 -3.18 30.26 -5.27
N ILE A 727 -4.48 30.08 -5.49
CA ILE A 727 -5.50 30.94 -4.92
C ILE A 727 -6.10 30.27 -3.71
N THR A 728 -5.96 30.92 -2.57
CA THR A 728 -6.42 30.40 -1.30
C THR A 728 -7.59 31.23 -0.79
N ARG A 729 -8.63 30.57 -0.25
CA ARG A 729 -9.74 31.24 0.42
C ARG A 729 -10.23 30.39 1.58
N LYS A 730 -10.51 31.07 2.68
CA LYS A 730 -11.29 30.51 3.78
C LYS A 730 -12.76 30.42 3.36
N PHE A 731 -13.47 29.50 3.97
CA PHE A 731 -14.90 29.32 3.70
C PHE A 731 -15.69 30.60 3.93
N GLN A 732 -15.40 31.30 5.03
CA GLN A 732 -16.05 32.56 5.39
C GLN A 732 -15.81 33.71 4.39
N GLU A 733 -14.63 33.75 3.77
CA GLU A 733 -14.31 34.74 2.74
C GLU A 733 -15.16 34.56 1.46
N ILE A 734 -15.47 33.29 1.14
CA ILE A 734 -16.30 32.97 -0.03
C ILE A 734 -17.78 33.22 0.26
N VAL A 735 -18.24 32.82 1.47
CA VAL A 735 -19.65 32.90 1.85
C VAL A 735 -20.02 34.29 2.37
N GLY A 736 -19.04 35.06 2.85
CA GLY A 736 -19.22 36.43 3.35
C GLY A 736 -19.78 36.52 4.78
N LYS A 737 -19.98 35.40 5.48
CA LYS A 737 -20.46 35.36 6.86
C LYS A 737 -19.87 34.20 7.62
N LYS A 738 -19.81 34.32 8.97
CA LYS A 738 -19.45 33.23 9.87
C LYS A 738 -20.63 32.25 9.94
N ILE A 739 -20.46 31.02 9.52
CA ILE A 739 -21.52 29.99 9.49
C ILE A 739 -21.28 28.88 10.52
N TYR A 740 -20.05 28.71 11.00
CA TYR A 740 -19.74 27.69 12.01
C TYR A 740 -18.89 28.25 13.13
N GLU A 741 -18.98 27.61 14.29
CA GLU A 741 -18.24 27.98 15.50
C GLU A 741 -17.71 26.71 16.19
N PRO A 742 -16.40 26.55 16.30
CA PRO A 742 -15.82 25.50 17.13
C PRO A 742 -15.90 25.85 18.62
N LYS A 743 -16.34 24.88 19.43
CA LYS A 743 -16.42 24.97 20.89
C LYS A 743 -15.64 23.81 21.51
N THR A 744 -14.67 24.08 22.34
CA THR A 744 -13.88 23.05 22.99
C THR A 744 -14.38 22.86 24.43
N HIS A 745 -14.63 21.61 24.81
CA HIS A 745 -15.05 21.21 26.14
C HIS A 745 -13.99 20.32 26.76
N ARG A 746 -13.57 20.67 27.99
CA ARG A 746 -12.60 19.90 28.75
C ARG A 746 -13.28 19.22 29.91
N ILE A 747 -13.12 17.92 29.99
CA ILE A 747 -13.80 17.06 30.95
C ILE A 747 -12.77 16.44 31.90
N PRO A 748 -12.94 16.53 33.22
CA PRO A 748 -12.06 15.84 34.17
C PRO A 748 -12.34 14.34 34.15
N GLN A 749 -11.27 13.52 34.22
CA GLN A 749 -11.41 12.08 34.38
C GLN A 749 -11.86 11.71 35.80
N ASN A 750 -12.72 10.68 35.91
CA ASN A 750 -12.99 10.01 37.18
C ASN A 750 -11.87 9.01 37.54
N GLU A 751 -11.91 8.40 38.72
CA GLU A 751 -10.85 7.51 39.19
C GLU A 751 -10.71 6.24 38.31
N ALA A 752 -11.81 5.63 37.88
CA ALA A 752 -11.77 4.45 37.01
C ALA A 752 -11.18 4.77 35.64
N GLU A 753 -11.48 5.92 35.08
CA GLU A 753 -10.90 6.42 33.82
C GLU A 753 -9.38 6.69 33.96
N LYS A 754 -8.98 7.28 35.07
CA LYS A 754 -7.57 7.51 35.38
C LYS A 754 -6.79 6.20 35.54
N GLU A 755 -7.42 5.17 36.15
CA GLU A 755 -6.80 3.85 36.31
C GLU A 755 -6.52 3.19 34.94
N VAL A 756 -7.53 3.15 34.07
CA VAL A 756 -7.38 2.62 32.68
C VAL A 756 -6.31 3.40 31.93
N TYR A 757 -6.39 4.72 31.94
CA TYR A 757 -5.47 5.57 31.21
C TYR A 757 -4.05 5.47 31.77
N GLY A 758 -3.89 5.47 33.10
CA GLY A 758 -2.62 5.34 33.79
C GLY A 758 -1.91 4.01 33.53
N LYS A 759 -2.67 2.90 33.47
CA LYS A 759 -2.10 1.60 33.11
C LYS A 759 -1.53 1.60 31.69
N ILE A 760 -2.27 2.10 30.71
CA ILE A 760 -1.81 2.16 29.31
C ILE A 760 -0.60 3.10 29.17
N ILE A 761 -0.57 4.21 29.87
CA ILE A 761 0.61 5.10 29.91
C ILE A 761 1.83 4.35 30.46
N LYS A 762 1.67 3.62 31.55
CA LYS A 762 2.77 2.87 32.16
C LYS A 762 3.34 1.85 31.18
N GLU A 763 2.50 1.08 30.52
CA GLU A 763 2.90 0.14 29.49
C GLU A 763 3.63 0.83 28.31
N PHE A 764 3.16 2.01 27.92
CA PHE A 764 3.82 2.82 26.89
C PHE A 764 5.23 3.23 27.32
N HIS A 765 5.41 3.66 28.58
CA HIS A 765 6.73 4.05 29.09
C HIS A 765 7.68 2.86 29.20
N GLU A 766 7.22 1.72 29.69
CA GLU A 766 8.01 0.49 29.77
C GLU A 766 8.47 0.04 28.39
N MET A 767 7.59 0.08 27.41
CA MET A 767 7.90 -0.21 26.01
C MET A 767 8.93 0.78 25.44
N MET A 768 8.79 2.07 25.69
CA MET A 768 9.72 3.10 25.20
C MET A 768 11.11 2.95 25.84
N HIS A 769 11.17 2.57 27.12
CA HIS A 769 12.43 2.28 27.81
C HIS A 769 13.11 1.05 27.21
N TYR A 770 12.35 0.00 26.94
CA TYR A 770 12.86 -1.23 26.32
C TYR A 770 13.46 -0.96 24.93
N PHE A 771 12.81 -0.16 24.09
CA PHE A 771 13.33 0.16 22.76
C PHE A 771 14.60 1.02 22.78
N LYS A 772 14.76 1.89 23.79
CA LYS A 772 15.99 2.67 23.96
C LYS A 772 17.16 1.81 24.41
N SER A 773 16.90 0.74 25.17
CA SER A 773 17.94 -0.13 25.72
C SER A 773 18.40 -1.24 24.78
N THR A 774 17.55 -1.70 23.85
CA THR A 774 17.81 -2.93 23.05
C THR A 774 18.19 -2.70 21.58
N GLY A 775 18.16 -1.46 21.08
CA GLY A 775 18.62 -1.13 19.71
C GLY A 775 17.86 -1.83 18.58
N HIS A 776 16.60 -2.22 18.79
CA HIS A 776 15.78 -2.91 17.80
C HIS A 776 15.48 -2.05 16.54
N SER A 777 15.15 -2.71 15.45
CA SER A 777 14.91 -2.06 14.14
C SER A 777 13.86 -0.93 14.28
N ALA A 778 14.18 0.25 13.75
CA ALA A 778 13.34 1.44 13.84
C ALA A 778 11.90 1.26 13.34
N LYS A 779 11.68 0.29 12.43
CA LYS A 779 10.38 0.04 11.80
C LYS A 779 9.42 -0.73 12.71
N ASP A 780 9.89 -1.77 13.38
CA ASP A 780 9.06 -2.59 14.28
C ASP A 780 8.73 -1.83 15.56
N SER A 781 9.70 -1.06 16.06
CA SER A 781 9.50 -0.14 17.17
C SER A 781 8.43 0.90 16.87
N MET A 782 8.43 1.45 15.64
CA MET A 782 7.47 2.47 15.21
C MET A 782 6.04 1.93 15.16
N LEU A 783 5.83 0.72 14.66
CA LEU A 783 4.49 0.11 14.59
C LEU A 783 3.90 -0.15 15.98
N ARG A 784 4.71 -0.61 16.92
CA ARG A 784 4.28 -0.84 18.30
C ARG A 784 3.94 0.48 19.02
N ILE A 785 4.74 1.52 18.80
CA ILE A 785 4.47 2.86 19.32
C ILE A 785 3.15 3.40 18.78
N ILE A 786 2.90 3.31 17.46
CA ILE A 786 1.65 3.74 16.84
C ILE A 786 0.46 3.00 17.45
N ARG A 787 0.59 1.69 17.66
CA ARG A 787 -0.46 0.87 18.29
C ARG A 787 -0.75 1.34 19.72
N GLN A 788 0.27 1.61 20.52
CA GLN A 788 0.11 2.05 21.91
C GLN A 788 -0.53 3.44 21.99
N ILE A 789 -0.17 4.34 21.07
CA ILE A 789 -0.84 5.63 20.95
C ILE A 789 -2.32 5.47 20.58
N GLN A 790 -2.64 4.55 19.68
CA GLN A 790 -4.03 4.24 19.36
C GLN A 790 -4.80 3.71 20.58
N LEU A 791 -4.16 2.90 21.42
CA LEU A 791 -4.75 2.45 22.69
C LEU A 791 -4.96 3.61 23.67
N LEU A 792 -4.04 4.57 23.77
CA LEU A 792 -4.23 5.78 24.56
C LEU A 792 -5.42 6.61 24.10
N ILE A 793 -5.55 6.81 22.79
CA ILE A 793 -6.71 7.53 22.22
C ILE A 793 -8.00 6.73 22.45
N LYS A 794 -7.96 5.39 22.35
CA LYS A 794 -9.13 4.55 22.60
C LYS A 794 -9.55 4.60 24.08
N SER A 795 -8.60 4.66 25.00
CA SER A 795 -8.89 4.77 26.43
C SER A 795 -9.51 6.11 26.84
N THR A 796 -9.26 7.17 26.07
CA THR A 796 -9.95 8.48 26.27
C THR A 796 -11.26 8.58 25.50
N SER A 797 -11.52 7.69 24.58
CA SER A 797 -12.77 7.60 23.82
C SER A 797 -13.79 6.70 24.51
N SER A 798 -13.41 5.49 24.87
CA SER A 798 -14.29 4.48 25.43
C SER A 798 -13.59 3.67 26.53
N PRO A 799 -13.27 4.28 27.68
CA PRO A 799 -12.58 3.59 28.77
C PRO A 799 -13.38 2.39 29.30
N GLN A 800 -14.71 2.43 29.27
CA GLN A 800 -15.59 1.34 29.72
C GLN A 800 -15.48 0.06 28.85
N LEU A 801 -14.85 0.12 27.69
CA LEU A 801 -14.59 -1.06 26.85
C LEU A 801 -13.29 -1.80 27.22
N PHE A 802 -12.57 -1.30 28.22
CA PHE A 802 -11.38 -1.97 28.75
C PHE A 802 -11.74 -2.79 30.00
N ASN A 803 -11.16 -3.97 30.11
CA ASN A 803 -11.38 -4.88 31.25
C ASN A 803 -11.00 -4.24 32.60
N GLU A 804 -10.09 -3.28 32.56
CA GLU A 804 -9.59 -2.55 33.70
C GLU A 804 -10.56 -1.46 34.23
N TYR A 805 -11.61 -1.16 33.48
CA TYR A 805 -12.62 -0.20 33.92
C TYR A 805 -13.52 -0.82 35.00
N GLY A 806 -13.07 -0.75 36.24
CA GLY A 806 -13.68 -1.42 37.40
C GLY A 806 -14.97 -0.76 37.93
N SER A 807 -15.60 0.14 37.18
CA SER A 807 -16.79 0.88 37.58
C SER A 807 -18.04 0.47 36.78
N SER A 808 -19.17 0.42 37.45
CA SER A 808 -20.48 0.28 36.78
C SER A 808 -21.04 1.62 36.27
N GLU A 809 -20.42 2.73 36.64
CA GLU A 809 -20.80 4.06 36.18
C GLU A 809 -20.28 4.35 34.76
N LEU A 810 -21.05 5.11 33.99
CA LEU A 810 -20.63 5.59 32.70
C LEU A 810 -19.44 6.57 32.86
N PRO A 811 -18.48 6.57 31.92
CA PRO A 811 -17.42 7.56 31.87
C PRO A 811 -17.91 9.01 31.85
N ASN A 812 -17.16 9.91 32.48
CA ASN A 812 -17.52 11.32 32.54
C ASN A 812 -17.73 11.96 31.17
N LYS A 813 -16.89 11.62 30.18
CA LYS A 813 -17.04 12.09 28.81
C LYS A 813 -18.36 11.60 28.20
N VAL A 814 -18.72 10.35 28.43
CA VAL A 814 -19.97 9.77 27.92
C VAL A 814 -21.16 10.45 28.58
N LYS A 815 -21.14 10.60 29.93
CA LYS A 815 -22.19 11.34 30.66
C LYS A 815 -22.36 12.74 30.09
N TYR A 816 -21.26 13.48 29.95
CA TYR A 816 -21.25 14.83 29.39
C TYR A 816 -21.83 14.91 27.99
N ILE A 817 -21.45 13.98 27.10
CA ILE A 817 -21.98 13.95 25.72
C ILE A 817 -23.48 13.62 25.72
N LEU A 818 -23.96 12.70 26.57
CA LEU A 818 -25.39 12.42 26.70
C LEU A 818 -26.16 13.63 27.21
N ASP A 819 -25.65 14.34 28.24
CA ASP A 819 -26.26 15.56 28.75
C ASP A 819 -26.27 16.66 27.67
N LEU A 820 -25.20 16.80 26.93
CA LEU A 820 -25.10 17.77 25.82
C LEU A 820 -26.14 17.45 24.72
N VAL A 821 -26.26 16.17 24.33
CA VAL A 821 -27.26 15.71 23.35
C VAL A 821 -28.67 15.97 23.86
N GLY A 822 -28.93 15.73 25.17
CA GLY A 822 -30.20 16.01 25.82
C GLY A 822 -30.55 17.48 25.89
N SER A 823 -29.57 18.36 25.88
CA SER A 823 -29.78 19.81 25.87
C SER A 823 -30.22 20.40 24.51
N PHE A 824 -30.17 19.59 23.44
CA PHE A 824 -30.53 20.00 22.09
C PHE A 824 -31.88 19.34 21.66
N ASP A 825 -32.85 20.15 21.28
CA ASP A 825 -34.12 19.68 20.70
C ASP A 825 -34.06 19.49 19.18
N GLU A 826 -32.91 19.73 18.58
CA GLU A 826 -32.68 19.63 17.15
C GLU A 826 -31.79 18.44 16.75
N LYS A 827 -31.54 18.26 15.46
CA LYS A 827 -30.63 17.20 14.95
C LYS A 827 -29.25 17.34 15.52
N VAL A 828 -28.67 16.22 15.96
CA VAL A 828 -27.31 16.14 16.49
C VAL A 828 -26.52 15.09 15.72
N ALA A 829 -25.27 15.36 15.41
CA ALA A 829 -24.34 14.39 14.85
C ALA A 829 -23.18 14.14 15.82
N ILE A 830 -22.86 12.87 16.09
CA ILE A 830 -21.72 12.46 16.93
C ILE A 830 -20.69 11.74 16.05
N GLY A 831 -19.47 12.28 15.99
CA GLY A 831 -18.36 11.75 15.22
C GLY A 831 -17.31 11.09 16.09
N THR A 832 -17.12 9.78 15.96
CA THR A 832 -16.11 8.99 16.70
C THR A 832 -14.98 8.52 15.78
N VAL A 833 -13.85 8.14 16.35
CA VAL A 833 -12.74 7.55 15.59
C VAL A 833 -12.91 6.04 15.44
N PHE A 834 -13.41 5.36 16.48
CA PHE A 834 -13.47 3.91 16.57
C PHE A 834 -14.88 3.38 16.30
N VAL A 835 -14.96 2.22 15.63
CA VAL A 835 -16.24 1.56 15.30
C VAL A 835 -16.95 1.07 16.56
N GLU A 836 -16.19 0.55 17.52
CA GLU A 836 -16.71 0.04 18.79
C GLU A 836 -17.32 1.18 19.60
N THR A 837 -16.66 2.33 19.67
CA THR A 837 -17.16 3.54 20.30
C THR A 837 -18.47 4.02 19.65
N ALA A 838 -18.52 4.05 18.31
CA ALA A 838 -19.75 4.41 17.60
C ALA A 838 -20.90 3.46 17.91
N THR A 839 -20.63 2.17 18.02
CA THR A 839 -21.63 1.16 18.34
C THR A 839 -22.14 1.31 19.80
N GLU A 840 -21.24 1.62 20.72
CA GLU A 840 -21.57 1.83 22.12
C GLU A 840 -22.40 3.12 22.31
N TYR A 841 -22.00 4.23 21.68
CA TYR A 841 -22.82 5.45 21.70
C TYR A 841 -24.19 5.24 21.05
N TYR A 842 -24.29 4.42 20.00
CA TYR A 842 -25.57 4.09 19.41
C TYR A 842 -26.51 3.41 20.42
N ARG A 843 -25.97 2.45 21.18
CA ARG A 843 -26.73 1.76 22.23
C ARG A 843 -27.15 2.74 23.33
N LEU A 844 -26.19 3.48 23.90
CA LEU A 844 -26.43 4.39 25.02
C LEU A 844 -27.39 5.53 24.66
N VAL A 845 -27.24 6.13 23.50
CA VAL A 845 -28.12 7.22 23.02
C VAL A 845 -29.55 6.69 22.78
N LYS A 846 -29.69 5.49 22.22
CA LYS A 846 -30.97 4.87 21.99
C LYS A 846 -31.69 4.54 23.31
N ASP A 847 -30.93 4.08 24.30
CA ASP A 847 -31.47 3.79 25.64
C ASP A 847 -31.85 5.08 26.40
N SER A 848 -31.05 6.16 26.25
CA SER A 848 -31.26 7.45 26.92
C SER A 848 -32.35 8.32 26.28
N PHE A 849 -32.56 8.19 24.98
CA PHE A 849 -33.50 9.02 24.21
C PHE A 849 -34.40 8.16 23.31
N PRO A 850 -35.26 7.31 23.89
CA PRO A 850 -36.11 6.36 23.15
C PRO A 850 -37.09 7.02 22.17
N GLU A 851 -37.45 8.27 22.40
CA GLU A 851 -38.39 9.04 21.57
C GLU A 851 -37.69 9.68 20.32
N ARG A 852 -36.38 9.69 20.29
CA ARG A 852 -35.62 10.28 19.18
C ARG A 852 -35.13 9.21 18.22
N PRO A 853 -35.26 9.41 16.89
CA PRO A 853 -34.71 8.46 15.94
C PRO A 853 -33.16 8.51 15.94
N VAL A 854 -32.54 7.36 16.18
CA VAL A 854 -31.07 7.22 16.24
C VAL A 854 -30.58 6.43 15.05
N PHE A 855 -29.55 6.95 14.38
CA PHE A 855 -28.98 6.42 13.17
C PHE A 855 -27.50 6.11 13.36
N LEU A 856 -27.00 5.00 12.75
CA LEU A 856 -25.60 4.59 12.85
C LEU A 856 -24.99 4.39 11.46
N ILE A 857 -23.84 5.05 11.20
CA ILE A 857 -23.03 4.86 10.00
C ILE A 857 -21.60 4.49 10.40
N LYS A 858 -21.18 3.28 10.06
CA LYS A 858 -19.84 2.76 10.30
C LYS A 858 -19.27 2.09 9.05
N GLY A 859 -18.03 1.59 9.10
CA GLY A 859 -17.25 1.16 7.93
C GLY A 859 -17.89 0.02 7.12
N ASP A 860 -18.59 -0.89 7.77
CA ASP A 860 -19.25 -2.06 7.19
C ASP A 860 -20.60 -1.77 6.50
N VAL A 861 -21.15 -0.55 6.67
CA VAL A 861 -22.38 -0.14 5.99
C VAL A 861 -22.07 0.15 4.52
N ASP A 862 -22.75 -0.52 3.61
CA ASP A 862 -22.61 -0.28 2.16
C ASP A 862 -23.12 1.11 1.75
N PHE A 863 -22.71 1.58 0.57
CA PHE A 863 -23.02 2.94 0.12
C PHE A 863 -24.50 3.23 -0.10
N LYS A 864 -25.27 2.25 -0.55
CA LYS A 864 -26.71 2.42 -0.77
C LYS A 864 -27.43 2.57 0.55
N SER A 865 -27.08 1.74 1.51
CA SER A 865 -27.62 1.80 2.87
C SER A 865 -27.26 3.11 3.57
N ARG A 866 -26.00 3.61 3.39
CA ARG A 866 -25.60 4.93 3.91
C ARG A 866 -26.48 6.06 3.35
N LYS A 867 -26.72 6.05 2.04
CA LYS A 867 -27.58 7.06 1.40
C LYS A 867 -28.98 7.05 1.99
N ASN A 868 -29.56 5.87 2.18
CA ASN A 868 -30.88 5.72 2.78
C ASN A 868 -30.92 6.23 4.24
N ILE A 869 -29.93 5.83 5.06
CA ILE A 869 -29.81 6.29 6.45
C ILE A 869 -29.75 7.81 6.51
N ILE A 870 -29.00 8.43 5.64
CA ILE A 870 -28.84 9.88 5.59
C ILE A 870 -30.14 10.55 5.16
N GLN A 871 -30.85 10.01 4.17
CA GLN A 871 -32.16 10.53 3.76
C GLN A 871 -33.18 10.45 4.91
N MET A 872 -33.17 9.35 5.67
CA MET A 872 -34.04 9.21 6.86
C MET A 872 -33.66 10.22 7.96
N PHE A 873 -32.35 10.42 8.20
CA PHE A 873 -31.85 11.40 9.15
C PHE A 873 -32.23 12.84 8.72
N GLU A 874 -32.02 13.19 7.44
CA GLU A 874 -32.40 14.50 6.90
C GLU A 874 -33.91 14.75 6.99
N GLY A 875 -34.74 13.72 6.83
CA GLY A 875 -36.18 13.81 6.97
C GLY A 875 -36.71 13.85 8.45
N SER A 876 -35.86 13.57 9.43
CA SER A 876 -36.24 13.65 10.85
C SER A 876 -36.17 15.10 11.35
N THR A 877 -36.88 15.41 12.45
CA THR A 877 -36.87 16.74 13.09
C THR A 877 -35.72 16.88 14.09
N ASN A 878 -35.53 15.86 14.95
CA ASN A 878 -34.59 15.84 16.06
C ASN A 878 -33.73 14.57 16.11
N GLY A 879 -33.46 13.97 14.93
CA GLY A 879 -32.70 12.73 14.85
C GLY A 879 -31.26 12.88 15.38
N ILE A 880 -30.69 11.77 15.83
CA ILE A 880 -29.31 11.69 16.28
C ILE A 880 -28.54 10.77 15.35
N LEU A 881 -27.49 11.29 14.69
CA LEU A 881 -26.63 10.54 13.79
C LEU A 881 -25.30 10.22 14.47
N ILE A 882 -25.02 8.95 14.67
CA ILE A 882 -23.74 8.50 15.17
C ILE A 882 -22.95 7.91 14.02
N SER A 883 -21.69 8.31 13.87
CA SER A 883 -20.88 7.83 12.77
C SER A 883 -19.40 7.79 13.11
N THR A 884 -18.66 6.89 12.46
CA THR A 884 -17.21 7.05 12.45
C THR A 884 -16.84 8.18 11.49
N GLN A 885 -15.92 9.04 11.92
CA GLN A 885 -15.45 10.19 11.12
C GLN A 885 -14.97 9.76 9.72
N GLN A 886 -14.35 8.59 9.61
CA GLN A 886 -13.90 8.05 8.35
C GLN A 886 -15.04 7.60 7.43
N SER A 887 -16.15 7.12 7.98
CA SER A 887 -17.29 6.62 7.18
C SER A 887 -18.08 7.73 6.50
N LEU A 888 -18.09 8.94 7.07
CA LEU A 888 -18.68 10.11 6.45
C LEU A 888 -17.68 10.97 5.66
N LYS A 889 -16.40 10.62 5.64
CA LYS A 889 -15.34 11.40 4.97
C LYS A 889 -15.64 11.71 3.50
N SER A 890 -16.40 10.89 2.82
CA SER A 890 -16.60 11.00 1.37
C SER A 890 -18.06 11.09 0.98
N SER A 891 -18.36 12.14 0.23
CA SER A 891 -19.47 12.23 -0.71
C SER A 891 -20.88 12.43 -0.15
N VAL A 892 -21.02 12.68 1.11
CA VAL A 892 -22.34 12.94 1.70
C VAL A 892 -22.41 14.35 2.28
N ASN A 893 -23.50 15.02 2.06
CA ASN A 893 -23.79 16.35 2.60
C ASN A 893 -25.00 16.23 3.53
N ILE A 894 -24.93 16.80 4.71
CA ILE A 894 -25.97 16.75 5.74
C ILE A 894 -26.20 18.20 6.26
N PRO A 895 -26.69 19.12 5.42
CA PRO A 895 -26.76 20.53 5.78
C PRO A 895 -27.80 20.84 6.84
N SER A 896 -28.77 19.94 7.12
CA SER A 896 -29.84 20.16 8.08
C SER A 896 -29.44 20.02 9.54
N CYS A 897 -28.24 19.46 9.82
CA CYS A 897 -27.75 19.28 11.19
C CYS A 897 -26.89 20.47 11.62
N ASN A 898 -27.23 21.12 12.74
CA ASN A 898 -26.54 22.30 13.26
C ASN A 898 -25.61 22.01 14.44
N LYS A 899 -25.78 20.90 15.12
CA LYS A 899 -25.02 20.49 16.29
C LYS A 899 -24.17 19.27 15.96
N VAL A 900 -22.88 19.46 15.95
CA VAL A 900 -21.90 18.40 15.63
C VAL A 900 -20.97 18.21 16.81
N ILE A 901 -20.90 16.99 17.33
CA ILE A 901 -20.06 16.60 18.45
C ILE A 901 -18.91 15.75 17.93
N ILE A 902 -17.68 16.20 18.15
CA ILE A 902 -16.46 15.45 17.90
C ILE A 902 -16.06 14.77 19.20
N GLU A 903 -16.37 13.51 19.32
CA GLU A 903 -16.16 12.71 20.53
C GLU A 903 -14.68 12.41 20.75
N SER A 904 -13.92 12.11 19.68
CA SER A 904 -12.50 11.78 19.74
C SER A 904 -11.72 12.44 18.62
N LEU A 905 -10.48 12.82 18.91
CA LEU A 905 -9.61 13.50 17.96
C LEU A 905 -8.77 12.51 17.13
N GLN A 906 -8.53 12.84 15.89
CA GLN A 906 -7.60 12.14 15.00
C GLN A 906 -6.25 12.88 14.90
N TRP A 907 -5.20 12.19 14.50
CA TRP A 907 -3.86 12.76 14.24
C TRP A 907 -3.82 13.79 13.09
N ASN A 908 -4.90 13.95 12.37
CA ASN A 908 -4.94 14.72 11.13
C ASN A 908 -6.15 15.68 11.18
N LEU A 909 -5.89 16.93 11.54
CA LEU A 909 -6.93 17.98 11.60
C LEU A 909 -7.73 18.11 10.30
N PRO A 910 -7.13 18.10 9.08
CA PRO A 910 -7.90 18.06 7.85
C PRO A 910 -8.94 16.96 7.75
N LYS A 911 -8.76 15.83 8.40
CA LYS A 911 -9.78 14.77 8.42
C LYS A 911 -10.95 15.09 9.35
N ILE A 912 -10.68 15.74 10.47
CA ILE A 912 -11.70 16.24 11.38
C ILE A 912 -12.50 17.32 10.67
N GLU A 913 -11.83 18.26 10.02
CA GLU A 913 -12.46 19.28 9.19
C GLU A 913 -13.30 18.67 8.06
N GLN A 914 -12.76 17.68 7.36
CA GLN A 914 -13.52 16.95 6.32
C GLN A 914 -14.79 16.32 6.85
N TYR A 915 -14.81 15.90 8.11
CA TYR A 915 -16.00 15.36 8.76
C TYR A 915 -17.04 16.43 9.03
N TYR A 916 -16.70 17.47 9.79
CA TYR A 916 -17.73 18.48 10.14
C TYR A 916 -18.11 19.38 8.97
N PHE A 917 -17.27 19.58 7.95
CA PHE A 917 -17.68 20.24 6.71
C PHE A 917 -18.70 19.45 5.88
N ARG A 918 -19.08 18.23 6.27
CA ARG A 918 -20.25 17.54 5.71
C ARG A 918 -21.57 18.19 6.13
N PHE A 919 -21.55 18.87 7.26
CA PHE A 919 -22.68 19.58 7.82
C PHE A 919 -22.69 21.07 7.43
N ILE A 920 -21.59 21.60 6.94
CA ILE A 920 -21.39 23.00 6.55
C ILE A 920 -21.39 23.14 5.03
N ARG A 921 -22.23 24.04 4.50
CA ARG A 921 -22.32 24.32 3.07
C ARG A 921 -22.44 25.83 2.81
N TYR A 922 -22.03 26.26 1.62
CA TYR A 922 -22.10 27.68 1.21
C TYR A 922 -23.51 28.25 1.28
N ASN A 923 -24.54 27.42 1.14
CA ASN A 923 -25.95 27.80 1.26
C ASN A 923 -26.53 27.56 2.66
N SER A 924 -25.74 27.18 3.67
CA SER A 924 -26.22 27.08 5.05
C SER A 924 -26.68 28.44 5.56
N THR A 925 -27.88 28.50 6.12
CA THR A 925 -28.50 29.74 6.66
C THR A 925 -28.25 29.87 8.15
N GLU A 926 -28.13 28.73 8.87
CA GLU A 926 -28.01 28.66 10.31
C GLU A 926 -26.58 28.42 10.77
N MET A 927 -26.26 28.93 11.96
CA MET A 927 -24.96 28.74 12.61
C MET A 927 -24.77 27.27 12.97
N LYS A 928 -23.65 26.70 12.62
CA LYS A 928 -23.26 25.33 12.97
C LYS A 928 -22.31 25.35 14.17
N GLU A 929 -22.67 24.65 15.23
CA GLU A 929 -21.81 24.49 16.40
C GLU A 929 -21.04 23.16 16.35
N ILE A 930 -19.74 23.28 16.45
CA ILE A 930 -18.82 22.12 16.42
C ILE A 930 -18.24 21.94 17.81
N HIS A 931 -18.74 20.98 18.56
CA HIS A 931 -18.35 20.69 19.93
C HIS A 931 -17.22 19.65 19.94
N MET A 932 -16.02 20.04 20.30
CA MET A 932 -14.85 19.15 20.46
C MET A 932 -14.73 18.78 21.95
N ILE A 933 -14.86 17.50 22.27
CA ILE A 933 -14.85 17.01 23.63
C ILE A 933 -13.53 16.33 23.94
N THR A 934 -12.81 16.79 24.95
CA THR A 934 -11.50 16.27 25.34
C THR A 934 -11.43 16.05 26.84
N TYR A 935 -10.68 15.04 27.26
CA TYR A 935 -10.30 14.89 28.67
C TYR A 935 -9.12 15.79 29.01
N ASP A 936 -9.22 16.46 30.14
CA ASP A 936 -8.08 17.18 30.74
C ASP A 936 -6.95 16.22 31.08
N LYS A 937 -5.72 16.72 31.00
CA LYS A 937 -4.49 16.01 31.42
C LYS A 937 -4.27 14.68 30.69
N THR A 938 -4.72 14.60 29.44
CA THR A 938 -4.56 13.40 28.60
C THR A 938 -3.89 13.71 27.26
N ILE A 939 -3.57 12.66 26.51
CA ILE A 939 -3.03 12.76 25.15
C ILE A 939 -3.92 13.61 24.23
N GLU A 940 -5.22 13.73 24.52
CA GLU A 940 -6.15 14.50 23.69
C GLU A 940 -5.81 15.98 23.68
N VAL A 941 -5.38 16.55 24.82
CA VAL A 941 -4.92 17.95 24.89
C VAL A 941 -3.67 18.14 24.06
N ASN A 942 -2.71 17.20 24.15
CA ASN A 942 -1.49 17.25 23.36
C ASN A 942 -1.76 17.05 21.87
N LEU A 943 -2.71 16.18 21.53
CA LEU A 943 -3.13 15.93 20.17
C LEU A 943 -3.79 17.17 19.57
N LEU A 944 -4.63 17.84 20.32
CA LEU A 944 -5.24 19.12 19.92
C LEU A 944 -4.17 20.19 19.65
N ALA A 945 -3.19 20.33 20.54
CA ALA A 945 -2.06 21.22 20.36
C ALA A 945 -1.21 20.91 19.12
N LEU A 946 -0.91 19.62 18.89
CA LEU A 946 -0.16 19.17 17.72
C LEU A 946 -0.96 19.43 16.42
N LEU A 947 -2.26 19.22 16.44
CA LEU A 947 -3.13 19.50 15.31
C LEU A 947 -3.13 21.00 14.98
N MET A 948 -3.15 21.87 15.99
CA MET A 948 -3.10 23.31 15.81
C MET A 948 -1.74 23.80 15.29
N ALA A 949 -0.63 23.21 15.78
CA ALA A 949 0.69 23.49 15.23
C ALA A 949 0.82 23.12 13.75
N LYS A 950 0.16 22.05 13.31
CA LYS A 950 0.06 21.68 11.89
C LYS A 950 -0.81 22.66 11.10
N GLU A 951 -1.86 23.18 11.71
CA GLU A 951 -2.75 24.15 11.08
C GLU A 951 -2.00 25.47 10.74
N ARG A 952 -1.06 25.91 11.55
CA ARG A 952 -0.21 27.07 11.24
C ARG A 952 0.52 26.96 9.91
N ILE A 953 1.05 25.76 9.60
CA ILE A 953 1.73 25.52 8.32
C ILE A 953 0.72 25.60 7.16
N ASN A 954 -0.44 25.01 7.36
CA ASN A 954 -1.53 25.11 6.39
C ASN A 954 -2.02 26.54 6.22
N GLU A 955 -2.16 27.27 7.31
CA GLU A 955 -2.59 28.65 7.30
C GLU A 955 -1.56 29.56 6.63
N TYR A 956 -0.27 29.38 6.87
CA TYR A 956 0.78 30.09 6.15
C TYR A 956 0.67 29.90 4.63
N VAL A 957 0.49 28.64 4.18
CA VAL A 957 0.32 28.35 2.76
C VAL A 957 -0.99 28.93 2.22
N LYS A 958 -2.03 29.01 3.04
CA LYS A 958 -3.33 29.57 2.65
C LYS A 958 -3.34 31.11 2.63
N THR A 959 -2.78 31.76 3.62
CA THR A 959 -2.92 33.20 3.81
C THR A 959 -1.65 34.00 3.55
N LEU A 960 -0.52 33.30 3.37
CA LEU A 960 0.83 33.92 3.29
C LEU A 960 1.21 34.67 4.55
N ASP A 961 0.42 34.52 5.60
CA ASP A 961 0.61 35.14 6.90
C ASP A 961 0.95 34.07 7.93
N PHE A 962 2.06 34.25 8.62
CA PHE A 962 2.51 33.33 9.64
C PHE A 962 2.00 33.84 10.98
N LYS A 963 0.82 33.41 11.38
CA LYS A 963 0.27 33.71 12.69
C LYS A 963 1.20 33.23 13.79
N ASP A 964 1.37 34.01 14.82
CA ASP A 964 2.11 33.63 16.01
C ASP A 964 1.38 32.48 16.75
N GLU A 965 2.11 31.68 17.54
CA GLU A 965 1.53 30.57 18.30
C GLU A 965 0.37 31.01 19.19
N SER A 966 0.51 32.17 19.82
CA SER A 966 -0.50 32.78 20.68
C SER A 966 -1.85 32.95 19.99
N ASP A 967 -1.87 33.45 18.77
CA ASP A 967 -3.12 33.82 18.07
C ASP A 967 -4.00 32.61 17.74
N ILE A 968 -3.38 31.45 17.44
CA ILE A 968 -4.12 30.23 17.11
C ILE A 968 -4.66 29.55 18.38
N PHE A 969 -3.85 29.58 19.46
CA PHE A 969 -4.27 29.00 20.72
C PHE A 969 -5.39 29.78 21.38
N ASP A 970 -5.34 31.12 21.28
CA ASP A 970 -6.41 32.00 21.76
C ASP A 970 -7.72 31.80 21.00
N GLU A 971 -7.67 31.59 19.67
CA GLU A 971 -8.86 31.30 18.86
C GLU A 971 -9.59 30.02 19.31
N TYR A 972 -8.84 29.05 19.87
CA TYR A 972 -9.39 27.79 20.35
C TYR A 972 -9.45 27.70 21.89
N GLY A 973 -9.13 28.79 22.59
CA GLY A 973 -9.20 28.84 24.05
C GLY A 973 -8.16 27.98 24.76
N ILE A 974 -6.97 27.84 24.18
CA ILE A 974 -5.87 26.99 24.69
C ILE A 974 -4.72 27.91 25.12
N ASP A 975 -4.30 27.74 26.38
CA ASP A 975 -3.16 28.47 26.94
C ASP A 975 -1.83 27.84 26.49
N ILE A 976 -0.97 28.63 25.87
CA ILE A 976 0.36 28.22 25.38
C ILE A 976 1.29 27.76 26.47
N ASP A 977 1.24 28.42 27.63
CA ASP A 977 2.14 28.07 28.72
C ASP A 977 1.87 26.67 29.26
N ILE A 978 0.60 26.27 29.27
CA ILE A 978 0.19 24.89 29.59
C ILE A 978 0.78 23.87 28.62
N LEU A 979 0.92 24.23 27.35
CA LEU A 979 1.47 23.31 26.33
C LEU A 979 2.98 23.11 26.42
N ASN A 980 3.70 24.18 26.75
CA ASN A 980 5.13 24.10 26.97
C ASN A 980 5.45 23.26 28.21
N ASP A 981 4.64 23.39 29.26
CA ASP A 981 4.78 22.61 30.50
C ASP A 981 4.41 21.10 30.30
N ILE A 982 3.46 20.81 29.45
CA ILE A 982 3.05 19.42 29.07
C ILE A 982 4.17 18.69 28.32
N MET A 983 5.04 19.41 27.62
CA MET A 983 6.09 18.82 26.78
C MET A 983 7.47 18.77 27.45
N GLU A 984 7.64 19.34 28.64
CA GLU A 984 8.89 19.31 29.39
C GLU A 984 9.10 17.98 30.13
N LYS A 985 10.32 17.45 30.04
CA LYS A 985 10.76 16.30 30.82
C LYS A 985 11.07 16.72 32.23
N GLU A 986 10.30 16.25 33.21
CA GLU A 986 10.70 16.37 34.61
C GLU A 986 11.59 15.20 35.02
N TYR A 987 12.65 15.53 35.73
CA TYR A 987 13.49 14.55 36.42
C TYR A 987 13.08 14.53 37.90
N ASP A 988 12.75 13.33 38.40
CA ASP A 988 12.52 13.16 39.85
C ASP A 988 13.83 13.30 40.62
N VAL A 989 13.72 13.36 41.95
CA VAL A 989 14.88 13.52 42.89
C VAL A 989 15.93 12.41 42.72
N ASN A 990 15.59 11.30 42.02
CA ASN A 990 16.45 10.15 41.74
C ASN A 990 16.94 10.12 40.28
N GLY A 991 16.73 11.19 39.49
CA GLY A 991 17.16 11.26 38.10
C GLY A 991 16.30 10.45 37.13
N LYS A 992 15.15 9.91 37.56
CA LYS A 992 14.18 9.26 36.64
C LYS A 992 13.36 10.30 35.91
N VAL A 993 13.29 10.14 34.58
CA VAL A 993 12.45 10.99 33.73
C VAL A 993 10.98 10.66 34.01
N ARG A 994 10.26 11.61 34.53
CA ARG A 994 8.81 11.60 34.67
C ARG A 994 8.24 12.43 33.50
N ILE A 995 7.55 11.77 32.58
CA ILE A 995 6.80 12.48 31.55
C ILE A 995 5.36 12.48 32.00
N THR A 996 4.89 13.63 32.46
CA THR A 996 3.49 13.82 32.81
C THR A 996 2.78 14.47 31.66
N TRP A 997 1.85 13.70 31.05
CA TRP A 997 1.00 14.19 29.99
C TRP A 997 -0.16 14.99 30.60
N GLY A 998 -0.18 16.29 30.39
CA GLY A 998 -1.31 17.13 30.76
C GLY A 998 -1.37 17.53 32.24
N GLU A 999 -0.34 17.37 33.07
CA GLU A 999 -0.30 17.91 34.43
C GLU A 999 0.11 19.39 34.37
N GLN A 1000 -0.74 20.27 34.93
CA GLN A 1000 -0.33 21.65 35.26
C GLN A 1000 0.65 21.63 36.41
N LYS A 1001 1.76 22.34 36.26
CA LYS A 1001 2.55 22.75 37.47
C LYS A 1001 1.69 23.68 38.29
N VAL A 1002 1.30 23.24 39.47
CA VAL A 1002 0.77 24.14 40.47
C VAL A 1002 1.97 24.95 40.96
N SER A 1003 2.04 26.24 40.60
CA SER A 1003 3.01 27.22 41.07
C SER A 1003 2.93 27.40 42.56
#